data_9eea1d149703724b0d76d521e4e9fd40
#
_entry.id   9eea1d149703724b0d76d521e4e9fd40
#
_cell.length_a   1.000
_cell.length_b   1.000
_cell.length_c   1.000
_cell.angle_alpha   90.00
_cell.angle_beta   90.00
_cell.angle_gamma   90.00
#
_symmetry.space_group_name_H-M   'P 1'
#
loop_
_entity.id
_entity.type
_entity.pdbx_description
1 polymer ?
#
loop_
_entity_poly.entity_id
_entity_poly.type
_entity_poly.pdbx_seq_one_letter_code
_entity_poly.pdbx_strand_id
1 'polypeptide(L)'
;MLFFSFKKTYICAPNYKEMRKITLLLALCLPFIGLAQKQTIATDKATYDGALWSKRLYYLQWIQGTDTYTYFKEGNLAIFDTKGTQVGAINLQKLSDTYNIGSGYPTISYIDGNQVVVETSDHFYVYDYLIERPIFSIAVPEKAENRVYNHQQRAVAYTMDNNLFLATEKEPRFPIAVSKDENIISGQFIHRNEFGINEGIFWSPKGNYIAFYVKDVSQVQDYPLVDINTTPATLKSIKYPMAGSKNEIAKIGIFDVRLQTTYYLKVDNKDAHYLTNLAWTPDEKQILLAEVKRSQDHYDLNAYSRETGEKLQTLWKESNPKWVEPEKPAIFIPKRDNEFIWMSEKNGFMNLYVGNTRSTKFRQLTTFKWVVQEILGFDENGDNVFIQGTGEDPRDQHIYSVNIRKGTVRSLTPKTGYHTAYLSSNGRYLLDIHSALKTPYNVSLVDVNAGSSKTFYQAPNPMENYDVGTVEFLTIKADDGTPLYAKMVKPRDFDPKKKYPVLVYVYGGPHDQLVVNQWNGATYPWMLAMAQNEQYIIFTLDNRGSENRGFAFESVIHRDLAKYAMKDQMKGVEYLKSLPYIDSKRMAVYGWSFGGFLSSSLMYRHPGTFTTAIAGGAVIDWKFYEVMYGERYMDTPEENPQGYQDNLVTNYIKNLQGNILYIHGYIDPIVVPQHMLTISQAAIKEGKVIHSFLYPNQEHNVLGNESIHLTKIIVDFILKNNVEQPENTENQPTEENTDTTAANL
;
A
#
# COMPACT_ATOMS: atom_id res chain seq x y z
N MET A 1 -40.48 -51.49 8.77
CA MET A 1 -40.84 -52.91 9.01
C MET A 1 -40.06 -53.77 8.03
N LEU A 2 -38.92 -54.31 8.46
CA LEU A 2 -38.26 -55.46 7.86
C LEU A 2 -37.23 -55.95 8.90
N PHE A 3 -37.61 -57.14 9.47
CA PHE A 3 -36.81 -57.86 10.45
C PHE A 3 -35.65 -58.56 9.75
N PHE A 4 -34.46 -58.52 10.30
CA PHE A 4 -33.42 -59.47 10.03
C PHE A 4 -33.03 -60.22 11.31
N SER A 5 -33.14 -61.53 11.18
CA SER A 5 -32.94 -62.59 12.15
C SER A 5 -31.47 -62.76 12.51
N PHE A 6 -31.13 -62.75 13.79
CA PHE A 6 -29.82 -63.18 14.29
C PHE A 6 -29.71 -64.71 14.36
N LYS A 7 -28.87 -65.31 13.55
CA LYS A 7 -28.37 -66.67 13.73
C LYS A 7 -27.19 -66.64 14.72
N LYS A 8 -27.36 -67.33 15.83
CA LYS A 8 -26.26 -67.65 16.79
C LYS A 8 -25.28 -68.62 16.13
N THR A 9 -24.03 -68.14 15.91
CA THR A 9 -22.91 -68.98 15.57
C THR A 9 -22.02 -69.13 16.79
N TYR A 10 -21.79 -70.35 17.23
CA TYR A 10 -20.87 -70.71 18.32
C TYR A 10 -19.44 -70.48 17.84
N ILE A 11 -18.70 -69.64 18.51
CA ILE A 11 -17.25 -69.43 18.23
C ILE A 11 -16.48 -70.38 19.12
N CYS A 12 -15.81 -71.40 18.52
CA CYS A 12 -14.79 -72.22 19.18
C CYS A 12 -13.60 -71.33 19.57
N ALA A 13 -13.11 -71.47 20.81
CA ALA A 13 -11.95 -70.78 21.32
C ALA A 13 -10.67 -71.14 20.49
N PRO A 14 -9.91 -70.17 19.99
CA PRO A 14 -8.69 -70.48 19.21
C PRO A 14 -7.56 -70.93 20.11
N ASN A 15 -6.79 -71.89 19.56
CA ASN A 15 -5.62 -72.54 20.19
C ASN A 15 -4.51 -71.52 20.51
N TYR A 16 -3.84 -71.64 21.62
CA TYR A 16 -2.83 -70.71 22.17
C TYR A 16 -1.67 -70.35 21.19
N LYS A 17 -1.39 -71.19 20.22
CA LYS A 17 -0.44 -70.90 19.12
C LYS A 17 -0.97 -69.90 18.05
N GLU A 18 -2.25 -69.83 17.87
CA GLU A 18 -2.91 -68.87 16.95
C GLU A 18 -3.04 -67.49 17.61
N MET A 19 -3.27 -67.42 18.89
CA MET A 19 -3.28 -66.14 19.61
C MET A 19 -1.93 -65.42 19.59
N ARG A 20 -0.78 -66.15 19.58
CA ARG A 20 0.55 -65.55 19.43
C ARG A 20 0.77 -64.96 18.04
N LYS A 21 0.19 -65.53 17.01
CA LYS A 21 0.25 -64.98 15.61
C LYS A 21 -0.62 -63.76 15.46
N ILE A 22 -1.83 -63.75 16.09
CA ILE A 22 -2.72 -62.59 16.06
C ILE A 22 -2.14 -61.44 16.88
N THR A 23 -1.50 -61.71 18.02
CA THR A 23 -0.83 -60.66 18.81
C THR A 23 0.40 -60.11 18.10
N LEU A 24 1.12 -60.93 17.32
CA LEU A 24 2.23 -60.43 16.50
C LEU A 24 1.75 -59.63 15.29
N LEU A 25 0.59 -59.99 14.70
CA LEU A 25 -0.02 -59.18 13.61
C LEU A 25 -0.61 -57.89 14.11
N LEU A 26 -1.20 -57.86 15.33
CA LEU A 26 -1.68 -56.61 15.96
C LEU A 26 -0.53 -55.72 16.47
N ALA A 27 0.63 -56.25 16.80
CA ALA A 27 1.81 -55.47 17.14
C ALA A 27 2.49 -54.85 15.90
N LEU A 28 2.22 -55.37 14.68
CA LEU A 28 2.65 -54.80 13.39
C LEU A 28 1.63 -53.77 12.83
N CYS A 29 0.46 -53.67 13.40
CA CYS A 29 -0.56 -52.64 13.15
C CYS A 29 -0.59 -51.52 14.21
N LEU A 30 0.55 -51.19 14.83
CA LEU A 30 0.70 -49.85 15.39
C LEU A 30 0.46 -48.89 14.24
N PRO A 31 -0.53 -47.99 14.31
CA PRO A 31 -0.63 -46.95 13.30
C PRO A 31 0.72 -46.23 13.36
N PHE A 32 1.47 -46.28 12.29
CA PHE A 32 2.34 -45.19 11.95
C PHE A 32 1.40 -43.97 12.01
N ILE A 33 1.35 -43.32 13.14
CA ILE A 33 1.05 -41.91 13.20
C ILE A 33 2.26 -41.31 12.48
N GLY A 34 2.25 -41.43 11.16
CA GLY A 34 3.12 -40.65 10.31
C GLY A 34 2.76 -39.23 10.69
N LEU A 35 3.61 -38.57 11.44
CA LEU A 35 3.64 -37.12 11.46
C LEU A 35 3.63 -36.76 9.99
N ALA A 36 2.49 -36.31 9.47
CA ALA A 36 2.36 -35.94 8.08
C ALA A 36 3.48 -34.95 7.80
N GLN A 37 4.46 -35.38 7.00
CA GLN A 37 5.61 -34.54 6.67
C GLN A 37 5.05 -33.30 6.01
N LYS A 38 5.35 -32.13 6.58
CA LYS A 38 4.90 -30.87 6.01
C LYS A 38 5.45 -30.70 4.63
N GLN A 39 4.64 -30.09 3.76
CA GLN A 39 5.02 -29.84 2.37
C GLN A 39 6.06 -28.71 2.31
N THR A 40 7.03 -28.88 1.43
CA THR A 40 7.99 -27.82 1.09
C THR A 40 7.44 -27.04 -0.11
N ILE A 41 7.55 -25.73 -0.09
CA ILE A 41 7.23 -24.84 -1.21
C ILE A 41 8.51 -24.17 -1.68
N ALA A 42 8.74 -24.14 -3.01
CA ALA A 42 9.93 -23.49 -3.58
C ALA A 42 9.94 -21.99 -3.25
N THR A 43 11.09 -21.48 -2.83
CA THR A 43 11.27 -20.11 -2.32
C THR A 43 10.82 -19.05 -3.33
N ASP A 44 11.22 -19.20 -4.60
CA ASP A 44 10.87 -18.28 -5.69
C ASP A 44 9.37 -18.28 -6.05
N LYS A 45 8.66 -19.36 -5.79
CA LYS A 45 7.23 -19.53 -6.11
C LYS A 45 6.31 -19.23 -4.94
N ALA A 46 6.81 -19.20 -3.71
CA ALA A 46 6.01 -19.17 -2.49
C ALA A 46 5.03 -17.99 -2.40
N THR A 47 5.37 -16.84 -2.97
CA THR A 47 4.48 -15.67 -3.01
C THR A 47 3.35 -15.81 -4.05
N TYR A 48 3.61 -16.47 -5.17
CA TYR A 48 2.72 -16.50 -6.35
C TYR A 48 1.90 -17.78 -6.47
N ASP A 49 2.29 -18.84 -5.80
CA ASP A 49 1.57 -20.12 -5.75
C ASP A 49 0.17 -19.96 -5.13
N GLY A 50 -0.01 -18.99 -4.25
CA GLY A 50 -1.28 -18.74 -3.54
C GLY A 50 -1.52 -19.64 -2.34
N ALA A 51 -0.76 -20.73 -2.18
CA ALA A 51 -0.98 -21.72 -1.13
C ALA A 51 -0.75 -21.17 0.28
N LEU A 52 0.13 -20.18 0.44
CA LEU A 52 0.47 -19.58 1.72
C LEU A 52 -0.37 -18.33 2.05
N TRP A 53 -1.29 -17.91 1.16
CA TRP A 53 -2.15 -16.77 1.39
C TRP A 53 -3.43 -17.16 2.15
N SER A 54 -3.84 -16.32 3.08
CA SER A 54 -5.12 -16.49 3.77
C SER A 54 -6.29 -16.40 2.80
N LYS A 55 -7.26 -17.31 2.90
CA LYS A 55 -8.51 -17.22 2.16
C LYS A 55 -9.33 -16.05 2.67
N ARG A 56 -9.65 -15.11 1.78
CA ARG A 56 -10.44 -13.90 2.09
C ARG A 56 -11.85 -14.03 1.54
N LEU A 57 -12.80 -13.29 2.13
CA LEU A 57 -14.11 -13.10 1.53
C LEU A 57 -14.00 -12.01 0.46
N TYR A 58 -14.37 -12.36 -0.78
CA TYR A 58 -14.42 -11.39 -1.88
C TYR A 58 -15.79 -10.72 -1.92
N TYR A 59 -15.87 -9.46 -2.37
CA TYR A 59 -17.08 -8.64 -2.43
C TYR A 59 -17.79 -8.50 -1.07
N LEU A 60 -17.02 -8.49 0.02
CA LEU A 60 -17.56 -8.21 1.34
C LEU A 60 -17.87 -6.71 1.44
N GLN A 61 -19.15 -6.35 1.43
CA GLN A 61 -19.61 -4.97 1.49
C GLN A 61 -21.05 -4.86 1.99
N TRP A 62 -21.42 -3.68 2.48
CA TRP A 62 -22.82 -3.37 2.76
C TRP A 62 -23.58 -3.08 1.46
N ILE A 63 -24.87 -3.44 1.43
CA ILE A 63 -25.80 -2.95 0.41
C ILE A 63 -26.30 -1.59 0.86
N GLN A 64 -26.05 -0.55 0.07
CA GLN A 64 -26.44 0.81 0.41
C GLN A 64 -27.95 0.92 0.68
N GLY A 65 -28.33 1.75 1.69
CA GLY A 65 -29.71 1.94 2.07
C GLY A 65 -30.37 0.77 2.81
N THR A 66 -29.61 -0.29 3.15
CA THR A 66 -30.13 -1.46 3.88
C THR A 66 -29.22 -1.86 5.06
N ASP A 67 -29.72 -2.76 5.93
CA ASP A 67 -28.95 -3.43 6.97
C ASP A 67 -28.50 -4.84 6.53
N THR A 68 -28.24 -5.04 5.23
CA THR A 68 -27.75 -6.29 4.68
C THR A 68 -26.37 -6.15 4.08
N TYR A 69 -25.59 -7.22 4.07
CA TYR A 69 -24.27 -7.24 3.49
C TYR A 69 -24.09 -8.43 2.55
N THR A 70 -23.11 -8.34 1.66
CA THR A 70 -22.80 -9.39 0.70
C THR A 70 -21.39 -9.89 0.85
N TYR A 71 -21.17 -11.12 0.39
CA TYR A 71 -19.88 -11.62 -0.04
C TYR A 71 -20.05 -12.75 -1.07
N PHE A 72 -18.99 -13.01 -1.83
CA PHE A 72 -18.97 -14.07 -2.82
C PHE A 72 -19.05 -15.46 -2.18
N LYS A 73 -20.04 -16.26 -2.59
CA LYS A 73 -20.25 -17.62 -2.13
C LYS A 73 -20.85 -18.48 -3.25
N GLU A 74 -20.16 -19.57 -3.60
CA GLU A 74 -20.66 -20.56 -4.55
C GLU A 74 -21.17 -19.96 -5.89
N GLY A 75 -20.40 -19.05 -6.48
CA GLY A 75 -20.72 -18.43 -7.77
C GLY A 75 -21.73 -17.27 -7.71
N ASN A 76 -22.17 -16.86 -6.53
CA ASN A 76 -23.14 -15.79 -6.32
C ASN A 76 -22.60 -14.74 -5.33
N LEU A 77 -23.16 -13.53 -5.35
CA LEU A 77 -23.06 -12.63 -4.21
C LEU A 77 -24.21 -12.98 -3.25
N ALA A 78 -23.89 -13.76 -2.21
CA ALA A 78 -24.86 -14.12 -1.19
C ALA A 78 -25.14 -12.90 -0.30
N ILE A 79 -26.42 -12.65 0.00
CA ILE A 79 -26.90 -11.52 0.80
C ILE A 79 -27.30 -12.02 2.18
N PHE A 80 -26.78 -11.37 3.23
CA PHE A 80 -27.01 -11.74 4.62
C PHE A 80 -27.61 -10.59 5.41
N ASP A 81 -28.48 -10.94 6.34
CA ASP A 81 -28.97 -10.00 7.37
C ASP A 81 -27.98 -9.85 8.54
N THR A 82 -28.26 -8.93 9.45
CA THR A 82 -27.43 -8.68 10.64
C THR A 82 -27.45 -9.80 11.69
N LYS A 83 -28.27 -10.86 11.49
CA LYS A 83 -28.22 -12.08 12.31
C LYS A 83 -27.28 -13.12 11.68
N GLY A 84 -26.82 -12.89 10.46
CA GLY A 84 -26.01 -13.82 9.66
C GLY A 84 -26.84 -14.85 8.91
N THR A 85 -28.14 -14.59 8.74
CA THR A 85 -29.03 -15.43 7.94
C THR A 85 -28.94 -15.02 6.48
N GLN A 86 -28.73 -15.97 5.57
CA GLN A 86 -28.77 -15.68 4.15
C GLN A 86 -30.22 -15.39 3.72
N VAL A 87 -30.48 -14.17 3.26
CA VAL A 87 -31.81 -13.66 2.88
C VAL A 87 -31.99 -13.51 1.38
N GLY A 88 -30.92 -13.67 0.60
CA GLY A 88 -30.97 -13.56 -0.86
C GLY A 88 -29.63 -13.87 -1.51
N ALA A 89 -29.58 -13.69 -2.82
CA ALA A 89 -28.35 -13.75 -3.60
C ALA A 89 -28.49 -13.01 -4.94
N ILE A 90 -27.39 -12.45 -5.44
CA ILE A 90 -27.26 -11.94 -6.80
C ILE A 90 -26.56 -13.01 -7.62
N ASN A 91 -27.23 -13.54 -8.63
CA ASN A 91 -26.70 -14.59 -9.49
C ASN A 91 -25.74 -13.99 -10.53
N LEU A 92 -24.43 -14.17 -10.32
CA LEU A 92 -23.40 -13.59 -11.19
C LEU A 92 -23.35 -14.23 -12.58
N GLN A 93 -23.64 -15.55 -12.68
CA GLN A 93 -23.71 -16.22 -13.98
C GLN A 93 -24.86 -15.64 -14.83
N LYS A 94 -26.03 -15.43 -14.22
CA LYS A 94 -27.15 -14.80 -14.90
C LYS A 94 -26.87 -13.39 -15.39
N LEU A 95 -26.12 -12.59 -14.60
CA LEU A 95 -25.65 -11.28 -15.04
C LEU A 95 -24.70 -11.40 -16.22
N SER A 96 -23.74 -12.33 -16.17
CA SER A 96 -22.82 -12.58 -17.28
C SER A 96 -23.57 -12.99 -18.55
N ASP A 97 -24.54 -13.89 -18.44
CA ASP A 97 -25.35 -14.34 -19.57
C ASP A 97 -26.23 -13.20 -20.13
N THR A 98 -26.84 -12.39 -19.24
CA THR A 98 -27.72 -11.27 -19.64
C THR A 98 -26.97 -10.22 -20.46
N TYR A 99 -25.72 -9.93 -20.11
CA TYR A 99 -24.91 -8.88 -20.74
C TYR A 99 -23.81 -9.43 -21.65
N ASN A 100 -23.82 -10.73 -21.93
CA ASN A 100 -22.83 -11.42 -22.78
C ASN A 100 -21.38 -11.13 -22.36
N ILE A 101 -21.16 -11.09 -21.05
CA ILE A 101 -19.82 -10.92 -20.47
C ILE A 101 -19.09 -12.26 -20.62
N GLY A 102 -17.95 -12.27 -21.27
CA GLY A 102 -17.16 -13.46 -21.57
C GLY A 102 -16.82 -14.33 -20.35
N SER A 103 -15.81 -15.16 -20.41
CA SER A 103 -15.42 -16.05 -19.31
C SER A 103 -15.03 -15.26 -18.04
N GLY A 104 -15.73 -15.51 -16.93
CA GLY A 104 -15.48 -14.88 -15.63
C GLY A 104 -16.77 -14.29 -15.00
N TYR A 105 -16.60 -13.71 -13.82
CA TYR A 105 -17.68 -13.00 -13.16
C TYR A 105 -17.67 -11.52 -13.54
N PRO A 106 -18.87 -10.87 -13.61
CA PRO A 106 -18.97 -9.45 -13.93
C PRO A 106 -18.34 -8.59 -12.83
N THR A 107 -17.74 -7.48 -13.20
CA THR A 107 -17.31 -6.45 -12.25
C THR A 107 -18.55 -5.73 -11.70
N ILE A 108 -18.75 -5.82 -10.40
CA ILE A 108 -19.82 -5.12 -9.68
C ILE A 108 -19.22 -3.86 -9.07
N SER A 109 -19.60 -2.69 -9.58
CA SER A 109 -19.07 -1.41 -9.10
C SER A 109 -19.93 -0.76 -8.01
N TYR A 110 -21.21 -1.11 -7.90
CA TYR A 110 -22.13 -0.50 -6.94
C TYR A 110 -23.35 -1.38 -6.69
N ILE A 111 -23.83 -1.41 -5.42
CA ILE A 111 -25.07 -2.09 -5.03
C ILE A 111 -25.85 -1.14 -4.10
N ASP A 112 -27.10 -0.80 -4.49
CA ASP A 112 -28.00 0.06 -3.73
C ASP A 112 -29.41 -0.50 -3.73
N GLY A 113 -29.95 -0.81 -2.55
CA GLY A 113 -31.25 -1.46 -2.42
C GLY A 113 -31.32 -2.75 -3.23
N ASN A 114 -32.14 -2.76 -4.27
CA ASN A 114 -32.32 -3.90 -5.19
C ASN A 114 -31.56 -3.77 -6.52
N GLN A 115 -30.78 -2.70 -6.69
CA GLN A 115 -30.05 -2.43 -7.93
C GLN A 115 -28.58 -2.77 -7.81
N VAL A 116 -28.05 -3.37 -8.85
CA VAL A 116 -26.64 -3.65 -9.01
C VAL A 116 -26.13 -3.00 -10.30
N VAL A 117 -24.97 -2.37 -10.22
CA VAL A 117 -24.29 -1.79 -11.37
C VAL A 117 -23.16 -2.71 -11.81
N VAL A 118 -23.29 -3.21 -13.03
CA VAL A 118 -22.30 -4.05 -13.70
C VAL A 118 -21.50 -3.20 -14.66
N GLU A 119 -20.20 -3.22 -14.52
CA GLU A 119 -19.27 -2.48 -15.34
C GLU A 119 -18.52 -3.38 -16.32
N THR A 120 -18.50 -2.98 -17.59
CA THR A 120 -17.71 -3.59 -18.66
C THR A 120 -16.76 -2.57 -19.29
N SER A 121 -15.98 -2.97 -20.29
CA SER A 121 -15.08 -2.05 -21.01
C SER A 121 -15.83 -0.91 -21.72
N ASP A 122 -17.09 -1.16 -22.14
CA ASP A 122 -17.86 -0.29 -23.02
C ASP A 122 -19.25 0.12 -22.48
N HIS A 123 -19.68 -0.44 -21.33
CA HIS A 123 -20.98 -0.14 -20.74
C HIS A 123 -20.99 -0.15 -19.21
N PHE A 124 -21.93 0.62 -18.65
CA PHE A 124 -22.47 0.48 -17.30
C PHE A 124 -23.90 -0.01 -17.41
N TYR A 125 -24.18 -1.20 -16.87
CA TYR A 125 -25.51 -1.81 -16.86
C TYR A 125 -26.09 -1.71 -15.46
N VAL A 126 -27.33 -1.25 -15.35
CA VAL A 126 -28.08 -1.25 -14.09
C VAL A 126 -29.13 -2.34 -14.15
N TYR A 127 -29.11 -3.23 -13.16
CA TYR A 127 -29.93 -4.42 -13.08
C TYR A 127 -30.64 -4.52 -11.75
N ASP A 128 -31.94 -4.81 -11.77
CA ASP A 128 -32.69 -5.14 -10.57
C ASP A 128 -32.60 -6.64 -10.31
N TYR A 129 -31.90 -7.02 -9.25
CA TYR A 129 -31.63 -8.42 -8.95
C TYR A 129 -32.78 -9.13 -8.24
N LEU A 130 -33.79 -8.40 -7.70
CA LEU A 130 -34.99 -9.01 -7.11
C LEU A 130 -35.99 -9.45 -8.15
N ILE A 131 -36.24 -8.63 -9.17
CA ILE A 131 -37.12 -8.95 -10.30
C ILE A 131 -36.35 -9.49 -11.51
N GLU A 132 -35.04 -9.57 -11.39
CA GLU A 132 -34.10 -10.15 -12.37
C GLU A 132 -34.22 -9.51 -13.76
N ARG A 133 -34.25 -8.16 -13.86
CA ARG A 133 -34.38 -7.41 -15.11
C ARG A 133 -33.36 -6.31 -15.27
N PRO A 134 -32.85 -6.11 -16.50
CA PRO A 134 -32.17 -4.86 -16.87
C PRO A 134 -33.10 -3.67 -16.65
N ILE A 135 -32.54 -2.57 -16.10
CA ILE A 135 -33.26 -1.31 -15.91
C ILE A 135 -32.88 -0.34 -17.03
N PHE A 136 -31.59 -0.06 -17.18
CA PHE A 136 -31.01 0.75 -18.25
C PHE A 136 -29.52 0.43 -18.43
N SER A 137 -28.92 1.00 -19.47
CA SER A 137 -27.48 0.93 -19.68
C SER A 137 -26.95 2.27 -20.17
N ILE A 138 -25.67 2.52 -19.89
CA ILE A 138 -24.93 3.69 -20.35
C ILE A 138 -23.74 3.18 -21.14
N ALA A 139 -23.70 3.49 -22.43
CA ALA A 139 -22.53 3.21 -23.25
C ALA A 139 -21.41 4.20 -22.95
N VAL A 140 -20.19 3.71 -22.85
CA VAL A 140 -18.96 4.51 -22.75
C VAL A 140 -17.97 4.04 -23.80
N PRO A 141 -17.11 4.90 -24.36
CA PRO A 141 -16.06 4.45 -25.27
C PRO A 141 -15.12 3.44 -24.62
N GLU A 142 -14.65 2.43 -25.35
CA GLU A 142 -13.70 1.42 -24.85
C GLU A 142 -12.39 2.04 -24.29
N LYS A 143 -12.00 3.21 -24.82
CA LYS A 143 -10.83 3.98 -24.37
C LYS A 143 -11.13 4.93 -23.20
N ALA A 144 -12.34 4.86 -22.63
CA ALA A 144 -12.69 5.69 -21.47
C ALA A 144 -11.92 5.24 -20.23
N GLU A 145 -11.25 6.18 -19.59
CA GLU A 145 -10.49 6.01 -18.36
C GLU A 145 -11.12 6.85 -17.23
N ASN A 146 -10.71 6.65 -15.99
CA ASN A 146 -11.17 7.42 -14.81
C ASN A 146 -12.69 7.56 -14.76
N ARG A 147 -13.40 6.45 -14.93
CA ARG A 147 -14.87 6.38 -15.05
C ARG A 147 -15.52 6.50 -13.67
N VAL A 148 -16.37 7.50 -13.46
CA VAL A 148 -17.08 7.76 -12.21
C VAL A 148 -18.59 7.78 -12.46
N TYR A 149 -19.26 6.71 -12.05
CA TYR A 149 -20.73 6.58 -12.17
C TYR A 149 -21.44 7.40 -11.09
N ASN A 150 -22.53 8.06 -11.47
CA ASN A 150 -23.45 8.72 -10.55
C ASN A 150 -24.84 8.14 -10.70
N HIS A 151 -25.35 7.52 -9.62
CA HIS A 151 -26.65 6.88 -9.58
C HIS A 151 -27.81 7.84 -9.75
N GLN A 152 -27.75 9.04 -9.14
CA GLN A 152 -28.84 10.04 -9.16
C GLN A 152 -29.04 10.62 -10.56
N GLN A 153 -27.94 10.87 -11.28
CA GLN A 153 -27.98 11.42 -12.65
C GLN A 153 -28.06 10.35 -13.73
N ARG A 154 -27.89 9.06 -13.38
CA ARG A 154 -27.74 7.97 -14.35
C ARG A 154 -26.75 8.33 -15.44
N ALA A 155 -25.56 8.70 -15.01
CA ALA A 155 -24.51 9.22 -15.88
C ALA A 155 -23.13 8.75 -15.42
N VAL A 156 -22.19 8.70 -16.35
CA VAL A 156 -20.78 8.38 -16.10
C VAL A 156 -19.93 9.54 -16.58
N ALA A 157 -19.18 10.17 -15.68
CA ALA A 157 -18.10 11.06 -16.08
C ALA A 157 -16.84 10.25 -16.31
N TYR A 158 -16.10 10.54 -17.39
CA TYR A 158 -14.91 9.77 -17.75
C TYR A 158 -13.90 10.62 -18.53
N THR A 159 -12.64 10.19 -18.53
CA THR A 159 -11.60 10.84 -19.32
C THR A 159 -11.29 10.02 -20.58
N MET A 160 -10.87 10.72 -21.64
CA MET A 160 -10.33 10.12 -22.85
C MET A 160 -9.45 11.15 -23.57
N ASP A 161 -8.24 10.73 -23.99
CA ASP A 161 -7.29 11.60 -24.71
C ASP A 161 -7.06 12.94 -23.96
N ASN A 162 -6.78 12.91 -22.64
CA ASN A 162 -6.59 14.07 -21.77
C ASN A 162 -7.82 14.98 -21.57
N ASN A 163 -8.98 14.61 -22.06
CA ASN A 163 -10.21 15.40 -22.01
C ASN A 163 -11.28 14.72 -21.15
N LEU A 164 -12.21 15.53 -20.61
CA LEU A 164 -13.29 15.07 -19.74
C LEU A 164 -14.63 15.09 -20.46
N PHE A 165 -15.37 14.00 -20.35
CA PHE A 165 -16.67 13.77 -20.98
C PHE A 165 -17.71 13.26 -19.97
N LEU A 166 -18.99 13.37 -20.37
CA LEU A 166 -20.14 12.79 -19.69
C LEU A 166 -20.84 11.81 -20.63
N ALA A 167 -21.11 10.58 -20.15
CA ALA A 167 -21.98 9.63 -20.81
C ALA A 167 -23.33 9.53 -20.09
N THR A 168 -24.42 9.48 -20.85
CA THR A 168 -25.78 9.22 -20.39
C THR A 168 -26.42 8.11 -21.22
N GLU A 169 -27.61 7.66 -20.87
CA GLU A 169 -28.38 6.69 -21.69
C GLU A 169 -28.57 7.14 -23.14
N LYS A 170 -28.60 8.46 -23.41
CA LYS A 170 -28.90 9.03 -24.73
C LYS A 170 -27.68 9.49 -25.48
N GLU A 171 -26.67 9.91 -24.76
CA GLU A 171 -25.46 10.51 -25.34
C GLU A 171 -24.21 9.95 -24.63
N PRO A 172 -23.41 9.12 -25.32
CA PRO A 172 -22.25 8.48 -24.72
C PRO A 172 -21.01 9.39 -24.62
N ARG A 173 -21.05 10.59 -25.23
CA ARG A 173 -19.84 11.46 -25.34
C ARG A 173 -20.17 12.95 -25.33
N PHE A 174 -20.78 13.45 -24.27
CA PHE A 174 -20.98 14.88 -24.08
C PHE A 174 -19.69 15.53 -23.54
N PRO A 175 -19.15 16.61 -24.17
CA PRO A 175 -17.91 17.25 -23.74
C PRO A 175 -18.14 18.10 -22.48
N ILE A 176 -17.37 17.86 -21.42
CA ILE A 176 -17.30 18.68 -20.19
C ILE A 176 -16.14 19.68 -20.30
N ALA A 177 -14.95 19.18 -20.55
CA ALA A 177 -13.74 20.00 -20.72
C ALA A 177 -12.85 19.37 -21.79
N VAL A 178 -12.73 20.05 -22.91
CA VAL A 178 -11.97 19.60 -24.08
C VAL A 178 -10.98 20.68 -24.49
N SER A 179 -9.72 20.30 -24.63
CA SER A 179 -8.65 21.15 -25.14
C SER A 179 -8.03 20.56 -26.40
N LYS A 180 -7.56 21.44 -27.31
CA LYS A 180 -6.71 21.05 -28.43
C LYS A 180 -5.22 21.02 -28.07
N ASP A 181 -4.86 21.62 -26.93
CA ASP A 181 -3.51 21.60 -26.39
C ASP A 181 -3.34 20.32 -25.56
N GLU A 182 -2.47 19.43 -25.98
CA GLU A 182 -2.17 18.16 -25.34
C GLU A 182 -1.56 18.32 -23.93
N ASN A 183 -1.05 19.52 -23.61
CA ASN A 183 -0.52 19.84 -22.30
C ASN A 183 -1.62 20.18 -21.27
N ILE A 184 -2.86 20.39 -21.70
CA ILE A 184 -4.00 20.64 -20.82
C ILE A 184 -4.76 19.35 -20.58
N ILE A 185 -4.67 18.84 -19.37
CA ILE A 185 -5.22 17.53 -18.96
C ILE A 185 -6.36 17.76 -17.99
N SER A 186 -7.56 17.23 -18.28
CA SER A 186 -8.78 17.43 -17.50
C SER A 186 -9.33 16.13 -16.94
N GLY A 187 -9.80 16.13 -15.67
CA GLY A 187 -10.47 15.00 -15.05
C GLY A 187 -9.54 13.86 -14.59
N GLN A 188 -8.24 14.04 -14.67
CA GLN A 188 -7.25 13.10 -14.13
C GLN A 188 -6.72 13.62 -12.79
N PHE A 189 -6.10 12.72 -12.00
CA PHE A 189 -5.39 13.12 -10.79
C PHE A 189 -4.25 14.11 -11.11
N ILE A 190 -3.93 14.93 -10.15
CA ILE A 190 -2.85 15.93 -10.20
C ILE A 190 -1.76 15.61 -9.19
N HIS A 191 -0.66 16.36 -9.20
CA HIS A 191 0.42 16.30 -8.22
C HIS A 191 0.95 14.87 -7.98
N ARG A 192 0.96 14.04 -9.03
CA ARG A 192 1.48 12.65 -9.02
C ARG A 192 0.93 11.77 -7.91
N ASN A 193 -0.34 11.95 -7.55
CA ASN A 193 -1.04 11.26 -6.46
C ASN A 193 -0.57 11.63 -5.04
N GLU A 194 0.23 12.66 -4.87
CA GLU A 194 0.59 13.17 -3.55
C GLU A 194 -0.60 13.79 -2.83
N PHE A 195 -0.49 14.01 -1.52
CA PHE A 195 -1.54 14.61 -0.66
C PHE A 195 -2.86 13.81 -0.63
N GLY A 196 -2.79 12.49 -0.80
CA GLY A 196 -3.98 11.62 -0.83
C GLY A 196 -4.84 11.75 -2.08
N ILE A 197 -4.34 12.38 -3.16
CA ILE A 197 -5.07 12.55 -4.41
C ILE A 197 -5.04 11.25 -5.21
N ASN A 198 -6.22 10.61 -5.35
CA ASN A 198 -6.38 9.37 -6.14
C ASN A 198 -7.33 9.55 -7.33
N GLU A 199 -8.08 10.65 -7.36
CA GLU A 199 -9.14 10.92 -8.31
C GLU A 199 -8.99 12.31 -8.93
N GLY A 200 -9.62 12.52 -10.08
CA GLY A 200 -9.66 13.82 -10.76
C GLY A 200 -11.08 14.33 -11.02
N ILE A 201 -12.12 13.55 -10.68
CA ILE A 201 -13.55 13.83 -10.95
C ILE A 201 -14.34 13.68 -9.66
N PHE A 202 -15.08 14.73 -9.27
CA PHE A 202 -15.78 14.80 -8.00
C PHE A 202 -17.24 15.23 -8.20
N TRP A 203 -18.16 14.28 -8.17
CA TRP A 203 -19.58 14.57 -8.20
C TRP A 203 -20.01 15.32 -6.93
N SER A 204 -20.86 16.32 -7.07
CA SER A 204 -21.49 16.98 -5.93
C SER A 204 -22.48 16.04 -5.23
N PRO A 205 -22.80 16.23 -3.94
CA PRO A 205 -23.62 15.30 -3.15
C PRO A 205 -25.00 14.96 -3.72
N LYS A 206 -25.61 15.88 -4.48
CA LYS A 206 -26.91 15.69 -5.16
C LYS A 206 -26.76 15.43 -6.65
N GLY A 207 -25.52 15.27 -7.14
CA GLY A 207 -25.22 15.02 -8.54
C GLY A 207 -25.45 16.20 -9.49
N ASN A 208 -25.78 17.40 -8.99
CA ASN A 208 -26.08 18.55 -9.87
C ASN A 208 -24.83 19.14 -10.55
N TYR A 209 -23.65 18.88 -9.99
CA TYR A 209 -22.38 19.43 -10.46
C TYR A 209 -21.29 18.37 -10.45
N ILE A 210 -20.27 18.62 -11.28
CA ILE A 210 -19.01 17.88 -11.25
C ILE A 210 -17.88 18.89 -11.03
N ALA A 211 -17.13 18.78 -9.92
CA ALA A 211 -15.85 19.43 -9.82
C ALA A 211 -14.79 18.50 -10.39
N PHE A 212 -13.75 19.04 -11.01
CA PHE A 212 -12.70 18.24 -11.60
C PHE A 212 -11.37 19.00 -11.62
N TYR A 213 -10.29 18.24 -11.55
CA TYR A 213 -8.95 18.79 -11.72
C TYR A 213 -8.65 19.07 -13.19
N VAL A 214 -7.91 20.16 -13.42
CA VAL A 214 -7.27 20.48 -14.68
C VAL A 214 -5.82 20.80 -14.39
N LYS A 215 -4.89 20.18 -15.11
CA LYS A 215 -3.46 20.48 -15.01
C LYS A 215 -2.91 20.97 -16.34
N ASP A 216 -2.13 22.04 -16.28
CA ASP A 216 -1.30 22.53 -17.37
C ASP A 216 0.13 22.06 -17.15
N VAL A 217 0.59 21.13 -17.99
CA VAL A 217 1.92 20.54 -17.92
C VAL A 217 2.89 21.11 -18.96
N SER A 218 2.54 22.23 -19.61
CA SER A 218 3.34 22.85 -20.67
C SER A 218 4.76 23.24 -20.23
N GLN A 219 4.91 23.60 -18.95
CA GLN A 219 6.19 23.97 -18.36
C GLN A 219 6.99 22.78 -17.80
N VAL A 220 6.35 21.59 -17.67
CA VAL A 220 6.98 20.39 -17.12
C VAL A 220 7.87 19.76 -18.17
N GLN A 221 9.08 19.41 -17.77
CA GLN A 221 10.06 18.77 -18.64
C GLN A 221 9.58 17.40 -19.10
N ASP A 222 9.88 17.07 -20.36
CA ASP A 222 9.72 15.73 -20.90
C ASP A 222 10.88 14.84 -20.46
N TYR A 223 10.54 13.68 -19.91
CA TYR A 223 11.51 12.62 -19.66
C TYR A 223 11.35 11.51 -20.70
N PRO A 224 12.43 11.13 -21.43
CA PRO A 224 12.36 10.14 -22.50
C PRO A 224 12.34 8.72 -21.92
N LEU A 225 11.27 7.98 -22.15
CA LEU A 225 11.24 6.52 -22.03
C LEU A 225 11.30 5.90 -23.42
N VAL A 226 11.92 4.73 -23.56
CA VAL A 226 12.06 4.07 -24.86
C VAL A 226 11.13 2.85 -24.89
N ASP A 227 10.20 2.86 -25.84
CA ASP A 227 9.38 1.69 -26.17
C ASP A 227 10.14 0.78 -27.14
N ILE A 228 10.59 -0.36 -26.64
CA ILE A 228 11.34 -1.37 -27.40
C ILE A 228 10.45 -2.34 -28.17
N ASN A 229 9.11 -2.26 -28.03
CA ASN A 229 8.17 -3.16 -28.71
C ASN A 229 7.87 -2.73 -30.15
N THR A 230 8.39 -1.58 -30.58
CA THR A 230 8.31 -1.07 -31.96
C THR A 230 9.61 -1.34 -32.72
N THR A 231 9.54 -1.35 -34.08
CA THR A 231 10.71 -1.52 -34.93
C THR A 231 10.77 -0.39 -35.97
N PRO A 232 11.72 0.57 -35.88
CA PRO A 232 12.70 0.74 -34.78
C PRO A 232 12.01 1.12 -33.47
N ALA A 233 12.74 1.02 -32.34
CA ALA A 233 12.27 1.50 -31.04
C ALA A 233 11.91 3.00 -31.10
N THR A 234 10.85 3.38 -30.37
CA THR A 234 10.33 4.76 -30.36
C THR A 234 10.43 5.39 -28.98
N LEU A 235 10.40 6.73 -28.92
CA LEU A 235 10.33 7.46 -27.67
C LEU A 235 8.88 7.54 -27.20
N LYS A 236 8.69 7.23 -25.90
CA LYS A 236 7.46 7.49 -25.17
C LYS A 236 7.80 8.47 -24.03
N SER A 237 7.75 9.78 -24.32
CA SER A 237 8.04 10.79 -23.31
C SER A 237 6.93 10.87 -22.26
N ILE A 238 7.32 11.09 -21.00
CA ILE A 238 6.42 11.40 -19.90
C ILE A 238 6.75 12.78 -19.33
N LYS A 239 5.75 13.51 -18.83
CA LYS A 239 5.98 14.73 -18.07
C LYS A 239 6.48 14.37 -16.68
N TYR A 240 7.72 14.78 -16.36
CA TYR A 240 8.36 14.45 -15.10
C TYR A 240 9.06 15.67 -14.48
N PRO A 241 8.44 16.32 -13.48
CA PRO A 241 9.02 17.49 -12.83
C PRO A 241 10.04 17.04 -11.78
N MET A 242 11.35 17.12 -12.08
CA MET A 242 12.42 16.80 -11.13
C MET A 242 12.55 17.90 -10.06
N ALA A 243 13.07 17.57 -8.90
CA ALA A 243 13.32 18.50 -7.79
C ALA A 243 14.08 19.76 -8.29
N GLY A 244 13.58 20.94 -7.94
CA GLY A 244 14.08 22.24 -8.40
C GLY A 244 13.59 22.68 -9.76
N SER A 245 12.88 21.82 -10.55
CA SER A 245 12.40 22.17 -11.88
C SER A 245 11.01 22.84 -11.84
N LYS A 246 10.52 23.25 -13.02
CA LYS A 246 9.16 23.74 -13.21
C LYS A 246 8.14 22.63 -12.94
N ASN A 247 7.04 22.99 -12.27
CA ASN A 247 5.95 22.07 -11.92
C ASN A 247 4.70 22.35 -12.78
N GLU A 248 3.72 21.45 -12.73
CA GLU A 248 2.40 21.64 -13.31
C GLU A 248 1.61 22.76 -12.62
N ILE A 249 0.72 23.41 -13.37
CA ILE A 249 -0.19 24.41 -12.84
C ILE A 249 -1.60 23.81 -12.78
N ALA A 250 -2.11 23.60 -11.55
CA ALA A 250 -3.42 23.04 -11.35
C ALA A 250 -4.53 24.10 -11.31
N LYS A 251 -5.73 23.72 -11.75
CA LYS A 251 -6.97 24.50 -11.66
C LYS A 251 -8.13 23.57 -11.26
N ILE A 252 -9.22 24.15 -10.77
CA ILE A 252 -10.46 23.43 -10.48
C ILE A 252 -11.54 23.88 -11.45
N GLY A 253 -12.03 22.96 -12.30
CA GLY A 253 -13.19 23.16 -13.14
C GLY A 253 -14.47 22.72 -12.42
N ILE A 254 -15.58 23.36 -12.77
CA ILE A 254 -16.94 23.01 -12.31
C ILE A 254 -17.83 22.90 -13.54
N PHE A 255 -18.51 21.79 -13.67
CA PHE A 255 -19.53 21.55 -14.69
C PHE A 255 -20.92 21.54 -14.06
N ASP A 256 -21.81 22.37 -14.53
CA ASP A 256 -23.24 22.34 -14.20
C ASP A 256 -23.93 21.34 -15.12
N VAL A 257 -24.42 20.23 -14.56
CA VAL A 257 -25.02 19.12 -15.33
C VAL A 257 -26.31 19.57 -16.04
N ARG A 258 -27.09 20.41 -15.40
CA ARG A 258 -28.36 20.90 -15.95
C ARG A 258 -28.18 21.94 -17.04
N LEU A 259 -27.29 22.93 -16.79
CA LEU A 259 -27.00 24.01 -17.74
C LEU A 259 -26.02 23.60 -18.83
N GLN A 260 -25.34 22.49 -18.65
CA GLN A 260 -24.30 21.97 -19.56
C GLN A 260 -23.19 23.00 -19.82
N THR A 261 -22.76 23.69 -18.77
CA THR A 261 -21.74 24.75 -18.84
C THR A 261 -20.60 24.45 -17.87
N THR A 262 -19.37 24.75 -18.34
CA THR A 262 -18.15 24.63 -17.53
C THR A 262 -17.61 26.01 -17.20
N TYR A 263 -17.16 26.18 -15.96
CA TYR A 263 -16.46 27.36 -15.46
C TYR A 263 -15.40 26.95 -14.44
N TYR A 264 -14.60 27.87 -13.92
CA TYR A 264 -13.45 27.53 -13.07
C TYR A 264 -13.47 28.33 -11.76
N LEU A 265 -12.95 27.73 -10.69
CA LEU A 265 -12.64 28.46 -9.47
C LEU A 265 -11.53 29.49 -9.76
N LYS A 266 -11.63 30.66 -9.10
CA LYS A 266 -10.65 31.74 -9.24
C LYS A 266 -9.52 31.57 -8.23
N VAL A 267 -8.78 30.48 -8.34
CA VAL A 267 -7.59 30.23 -7.55
C VAL A 267 -6.42 30.94 -8.22
N ASP A 268 -5.70 31.78 -7.48
CA ASP A 268 -4.44 32.37 -7.98
C ASP A 268 -3.30 31.35 -7.78
N ASN A 269 -3.02 30.57 -8.82
CA ASN A 269 -2.00 29.51 -8.81
C ASN A 269 -0.80 29.83 -9.72
N LYS A 270 -0.37 31.09 -9.78
CA LYS A 270 0.79 31.48 -10.61
C LYS A 270 2.09 30.85 -10.15
N ASP A 271 2.22 30.58 -8.86
CA ASP A 271 3.42 30.00 -8.24
C ASP A 271 3.41 28.46 -8.27
N ALA A 272 2.47 27.84 -9.01
CA ALA A 272 2.31 26.39 -9.11
C ALA A 272 2.27 25.67 -7.75
N HIS A 273 1.54 26.25 -6.76
CA HIS A 273 1.27 25.59 -5.49
C HIS A 273 0.26 24.43 -5.66
N TYR A 274 0.14 23.58 -4.65
CA TYR A 274 -0.64 22.36 -4.75
C TYR A 274 -2.08 22.59 -4.31
N LEU A 275 -3.03 22.08 -5.12
CA LEU A 275 -4.47 22.14 -4.85
C LEU A 275 -4.96 20.75 -4.47
N THR A 276 -5.39 20.56 -3.22
CA THR A 276 -5.70 19.22 -2.71
C THR A 276 -6.95 19.22 -1.83
N ASN A 277 -7.41 18.03 -1.46
CA ASN A 277 -8.49 17.81 -0.49
C ASN A 277 -9.80 18.53 -0.84
N LEU A 278 -10.20 18.46 -2.11
CA LEU A 278 -11.46 19.03 -2.59
C LEU A 278 -12.65 18.36 -1.89
N ALA A 279 -13.53 19.17 -1.30
CA ALA A 279 -14.77 18.71 -0.67
C ALA A 279 -15.96 19.63 -1.00
N TRP A 280 -17.07 19.03 -1.43
CA TRP A 280 -18.33 19.71 -1.62
C TRP A 280 -19.06 19.93 -0.28
N THR A 281 -19.68 21.09 -0.08
CA THR A 281 -20.69 21.24 0.97
C THR A 281 -21.96 20.46 0.63
N PRO A 282 -22.72 19.94 1.64
CA PRO A 282 -23.94 19.17 1.40
C PRO A 282 -25.03 19.93 0.64
N ASP A 283 -25.06 21.25 0.74
CA ASP A 283 -25.97 22.14 0.00
C ASP A 283 -25.49 22.48 -1.42
N GLU A 284 -24.29 22.01 -1.81
CA GLU A 284 -23.61 22.25 -3.09
C GLU A 284 -23.29 23.71 -3.40
N LYS A 285 -23.26 24.59 -2.39
CA LYS A 285 -22.98 26.00 -2.62
C LYS A 285 -21.50 26.37 -2.53
N GLN A 286 -20.73 25.57 -1.83
CA GLN A 286 -19.31 25.84 -1.63
C GLN A 286 -18.47 24.60 -1.94
N ILE A 287 -17.19 24.85 -2.27
CA ILE A 287 -16.14 23.86 -2.37
C ILE A 287 -15.06 24.24 -1.37
N LEU A 288 -14.66 23.31 -0.53
CA LEU A 288 -13.48 23.43 0.31
C LEU A 288 -12.28 22.89 -0.43
N LEU A 289 -11.13 23.57 -0.34
CA LEU A 289 -9.91 23.24 -1.02
C LEU A 289 -8.72 23.60 -0.13
N ALA A 290 -7.80 22.65 0.08
CA ALA A 290 -6.53 22.92 0.71
C ALA A 290 -5.52 23.39 -0.36
N GLU A 291 -4.92 24.56 -0.13
CA GLU A 291 -3.90 25.16 -0.99
C GLU A 291 -2.56 25.09 -0.27
N VAL A 292 -1.69 24.17 -0.70
CA VAL A 292 -0.39 23.93 -0.09
C VAL A 292 0.66 24.69 -0.88
N LYS A 293 1.51 25.48 -0.21
CA LYS A 293 2.64 26.14 -0.88
C LYS A 293 3.60 25.13 -1.50
N ARG A 294 4.35 25.52 -2.51
CA ARG A 294 5.37 24.66 -3.10
C ARG A 294 6.42 24.21 -2.08
N SER A 295 6.80 25.06 -1.12
CA SER A 295 7.68 24.71 0.00
C SER A 295 7.11 23.66 0.94
N GLN A 296 5.82 23.38 0.85
CA GLN A 296 5.08 22.40 1.65
C GLN A 296 5.16 22.61 3.17
N ASP A 297 5.60 23.80 3.61
CA ASP A 297 5.69 24.22 5.01
C ASP A 297 4.42 24.94 5.52
N HIS A 298 3.47 25.17 4.63
CA HIS A 298 2.25 25.89 4.91
C HIS A 298 1.10 25.49 3.98
N TYR A 299 -0.12 25.39 4.51
CA TYR A 299 -1.34 25.37 3.73
C TYR A 299 -2.47 26.20 4.33
N ASP A 300 -3.36 26.66 3.44
CA ASP A 300 -4.63 27.30 3.77
C ASP A 300 -5.77 26.35 3.33
N LEU A 301 -6.73 26.05 4.22
CA LEU A 301 -8.01 25.47 3.84
C LEU A 301 -8.98 26.59 3.49
N ASN A 302 -9.31 26.73 2.21
CA ASN A 302 -10.13 27.80 1.67
C ASN A 302 -11.53 27.31 1.28
N ALA A 303 -12.53 28.15 1.48
CA ALA A 303 -13.88 27.95 0.98
C ALA A 303 -14.12 28.83 -0.26
N TYR A 304 -14.62 28.22 -1.33
CA TYR A 304 -14.94 28.87 -2.60
C TYR A 304 -16.44 28.83 -2.88
N SER A 305 -16.97 29.91 -3.43
CA SER A 305 -18.33 29.93 -3.96
C SER A 305 -18.43 29.08 -5.22
N ARG A 306 -19.29 28.08 -5.22
CA ARG A 306 -19.59 27.34 -6.44
C ARG A 306 -20.19 28.26 -7.53
N GLU A 307 -21.01 29.23 -7.17
CA GLU A 307 -21.71 30.09 -8.14
C GLU A 307 -20.78 31.07 -8.85
N THR A 308 -19.89 31.75 -8.11
CA THR A 308 -19.02 32.82 -8.65
C THR A 308 -17.58 32.38 -8.89
N GLY A 309 -17.18 31.23 -8.36
CA GLY A 309 -15.80 30.75 -8.34
C GLY A 309 -14.88 31.52 -7.40
N GLU A 310 -15.38 32.55 -6.71
CA GLU A 310 -14.57 33.41 -5.83
C GLU A 310 -14.26 32.73 -4.51
N LYS A 311 -13.08 33.01 -3.95
CA LYS A 311 -12.73 32.63 -2.59
C LYS A 311 -13.59 33.44 -1.60
N LEU A 312 -14.32 32.75 -0.74
CA LEU A 312 -15.16 33.33 0.28
C LEU A 312 -14.37 33.68 1.55
N GLN A 313 -13.59 32.71 2.03
CA GLN A 313 -12.75 32.86 3.22
C GLN A 313 -11.73 31.74 3.35
N THR A 314 -10.71 31.97 4.16
CA THR A 314 -9.79 30.95 4.66
C THR A 314 -10.31 30.44 6.00
N LEU A 315 -10.58 29.14 6.08
CA LEU A 315 -11.15 28.49 7.27
C LEU A 315 -10.08 28.07 8.27
N TRP A 316 -8.96 27.53 7.77
CA TRP A 316 -7.86 26.98 8.56
C TRP A 316 -6.53 27.34 7.94
N LYS A 317 -5.51 27.51 8.80
CA LYS A 317 -4.11 27.70 8.40
C LYS A 317 -3.24 26.78 9.22
N GLU A 318 -2.31 26.14 8.57
CA GLU A 318 -1.32 25.30 9.23
C GLU A 318 0.07 25.55 8.66
N SER A 319 1.05 25.59 9.54
CA SER A 319 2.45 25.74 9.17
C SER A 319 3.32 24.87 10.06
N ASN A 320 4.36 24.34 9.47
CA ASN A 320 5.39 23.60 10.18
C ASN A 320 6.75 23.89 9.50
N PRO A 321 7.84 24.15 10.26
CA PRO A 321 9.14 24.48 9.67
C PRO A 321 9.78 23.33 8.87
N LYS A 322 9.20 22.13 8.90
CA LYS A 322 9.64 21.00 8.09
C LYS A 322 8.69 20.80 6.92
N TRP A 323 7.49 20.27 7.17
CA TRP A 323 6.43 20.17 6.18
C TRP A 323 5.05 20.07 6.82
N VAL A 324 4.01 20.30 6.03
CA VAL A 324 2.61 19.99 6.31
C VAL A 324 2.06 19.12 5.19
N GLU A 325 1.23 18.15 5.52
CA GLU A 325 0.71 17.19 4.57
C GLU A 325 -0.78 16.89 4.80
N PRO A 326 -1.68 17.75 4.26
CA PRO A 326 -3.11 17.47 4.32
C PRO A 326 -3.47 16.38 3.30
N GLU A 327 -3.83 15.18 3.77
CA GLU A 327 -4.11 14.00 2.90
C GLU A 327 -5.59 13.69 2.76
N LYS A 328 -6.44 14.21 3.65
CA LYS A 328 -7.85 13.82 3.70
C LYS A 328 -8.75 15.04 3.53
N PRO A 329 -9.78 14.97 2.68
CA PRO A 329 -10.73 16.05 2.50
C PRO A 329 -11.59 16.27 3.75
N ALA A 330 -12.21 17.46 3.85
CA ALA A 330 -13.21 17.73 4.87
C ALA A 330 -14.42 16.80 4.72
N ILE A 331 -14.84 16.14 5.80
CA ILE A 331 -15.99 15.22 5.79
C ILE A 331 -17.12 15.86 6.59
N PHE A 332 -18.24 16.19 5.90
CA PHE A 332 -19.38 16.86 6.50
C PHE A 332 -20.18 15.95 7.42
N ILE A 333 -20.57 16.50 8.57
CA ILE A 333 -21.32 15.77 9.60
C ILE A 333 -22.79 15.68 9.19
N PRO A 334 -23.42 14.50 9.16
CA PRO A 334 -24.82 14.34 8.80
C PRO A 334 -25.75 15.24 9.60
N LYS A 335 -26.77 15.80 8.96
CA LYS A 335 -27.77 16.72 9.56
C LYS A 335 -27.17 18.03 10.13
N ARG A 336 -25.91 18.36 9.77
CA ARG A 336 -25.22 19.60 10.19
C ARG A 336 -24.52 20.24 8.99
N ASP A 337 -25.27 20.82 8.08
CA ASP A 337 -24.85 21.25 6.74
C ASP A 337 -23.58 22.10 6.67
N ASN A 338 -23.20 22.78 7.76
CA ASN A 338 -22.02 23.65 7.80
C ASN A 338 -20.86 23.07 8.63
N GLU A 339 -21.09 21.99 9.39
CA GLU A 339 -20.05 21.39 10.25
C GLU A 339 -19.39 20.20 9.55
N PHE A 340 -18.09 20.13 9.70
CA PHE A 340 -17.29 19.05 9.14
C PHE A 340 -16.16 18.62 10.08
N ILE A 341 -15.65 17.43 9.87
CA ILE A 341 -14.41 16.96 10.50
C ILE A 341 -13.24 17.26 9.56
N TRP A 342 -12.21 17.84 10.11
CA TRP A 342 -10.91 18.05 9.50
C TRP A 342 -9.86 17.23 10.25
N MET A 343 -8.95 16.60 9.52
CA MET A 343 -7.81 15.88 10.08
C MET A 343 -6.55 16.75 10.00
N SER A 344 -5.78 16.79 11.09
CA SER A 344 -4.54 17.56 11.14
C SER A 344 -3.56 16.97 12.14
N GLU A 345 -2.30 16.98 11.78
CA GLU A 345 -1.18 16.54 12.62
C GLU A 345 -0.53 17.68 13.42
N LYS A 346 -1.15 18.85 13.43
CA LYS A 346 -0.67 20.09 14.06
C LYS A 346 -0.08 19.94 15.47
N ASN A 347 -0.60 18.97 16.24
CA ASN A 347 -0.16 18.70 17.62
C ASN A 347 0.74 17.49 17.73
N GLY A 348 1.39 17.07 16.64
CA GLY A 348 2.38 16.01 16.57
C GLY A 348 1.83 14.60 16.31
N PHE A 349 0.50 14.44 16.28
CA PHE A 349 -0.19 13.21 15.88
C PHE A 349 -1.43 13.59 15.09
N MET A 350 -1.78 12.81 14.07
CA MET A 350 -3.00 13.00 13.32
C MET A 350 -4.22 12.89 14.26
N ASN A 351 -4.99 13.95 14.36
CA ASN A 351 -6.14 14.09 15.23
C ASN A 351 -7.31 14.75 14.50
N LEU A 352 -8.51 14.72 15.11
CA LEU A 352 -9.73 15.26 14.57
C LEU A 352 -10.02 16.66 15.10
N TYR A 353 -10.48 17.52 14.21
CA TYR A 353 -10.96 18.89 14.50
C TYR A 353 -12.34 19.08 13.89
N VAL A 354 -13.24 19.72 14.63
CA VAL A 354 -14.55 20.14 14.13
C VAL A 354 -14.43 21.55 13.58
N GLY A 355 -14.64 21.70 12.28
CA GLY A 355 -14.70 22.96 11.56
C GLY A 355 -16.14 23.34 11.19
N ASN A 356 -16.33 24.60 10.77
CA ASN A 356 -17.62 25.11 10.29
C ASN A 356 -17.37 26.08 9.13
N THR A 357 -18.11 25.93 8.02
CA THR A 357 -17.95 26.76 6.82
C THR A 357 -18.30 28.25 7.01
N ARG A 358 -18.88 28.62 8.14
CA ARG A 358 -19.24 30.01 8.51
C ARG A 358 -18.33 30.61 9.58
N SER A 359 -17.27 29.89 9.98
CA SER A 359 -16.41 30.31 11.09
C SER A 359 -14.99 29.84 10.86
N THR A 360 -14.04 30.68 11.22
CA THR A 360 -12.60 30.32 11.24
C THR A 360 -12.17 29.66 12.55
N LYS A 361 -13.11 29.41 13.47
CA LYS A 361 -12.83 28.73 14.73
C LYS A 361 -13.01 27.23 14.59
N PHE A 362 -11.95 26.50 14.85
CA PHE A 362 -11.96 25.05 14.95
C PHE A 362 -11.90 24.60 16.40
N ARG A 363 -12.61 23.54 16.70
CA ARG A 363 -12.55 22.87 17.99
C ARG A 363 -11.81 21.55 17.84
N GLN A 364 -10.70 21.39 18.55
CA GLN A 364 -10.03 20.09 18.61
C GLN A 364 -10.98 19.06 19.26
N LEU A 365 -11.26 17.96 18.56
CA LEU A 365 -12.17 16.92 19.02
C LEU A 365 -11.42 15.83 19.78
N THR A 366 -10.22 15.46 19.32
CA THR A 366 -9.39 14.41 19.91
C THR A 366 -8.00 14.93 20.26
N THR A 367 -7.36 14.33 21.27
CA THR A 367 -6.00 14.66 21.74
C THR A 367 -5.16 13.39 21.89
N PHE A 368 -5.28 12.50 20.93
CA PHE A 368 -4.56 11.24 20.94
C PHE A 368 -3.03 11.44 20.85
N LYS A 369 -2.29 10.53 21.47
CA LYS A 369 -0.84 10.36 21.34
C LYS A 369 -0.52 9.18 20.43
N TRP A 370 -1.41 8.91 19.49
CA TRP A 370 -1.34 7.91 18.44
C TRP A 370 -2.07 8.43 17.18
N VAL A 371 -1.93 7.76 16.07
CA VAL A 371 -2.31 8.27 14.74
C VAL A 371 -3.72 7.84 14.39
N VAL A 372 -4.59 8.81 14.08
CA VAL A 372 -5.85 8.56 13.36
C VAL A 372 -5.53 8.43 11.89
N GLN A 373 -5.85 7.28 11.30
CA GLN A 373 -5.50 6.97 9.91
C GLN A 373 -6.64 7.26 8.93
N GLU A 374 -7.90 7.01 9.37
CA GLU A 374 -9.07 7.10 8.49
C GLU A 374 -10.32 7.50 9.27
N ILE A 375 -11.25 8.20 8.60
CA ILE A 375 -12.63 8.41 9.05
C ILE A 375 -13.53 7.46 8.25
N LEU A 376 -14.14 6.49 8.92
CA LEU A 376 -15.01 5.50 8.30
C LEU A 376 -16.42 6.04 8.02
N GLY A 377 -16.84 7.08 8.72
CA GLY A 377 -18.15 7.70 8.58
C GLY A 377 -18.76 8.11 9.92
N PHE A 378 -20.08 8.26 9.93
CA PHE A 378 -20.86 8.75 11.08
C PHE A 378 -22.04 7.82 11.38
N ASP A 379 -22.61 7.96 12.57
CA ASP A 379 -23.96 7.47 12.81
C ASP A 379 -24.99 8.37 12.11
N GLU A 380 -26.21 7.86 11.96
CA GLU A 380 -27.30 8.50 11.22
C GLU A 380 -27.60 9.94 11.67
N ASN A 381 -27.37 10.25 12.94
CA ASN A 381 -27.64 11.57 13.53
C ASN A 381 -26.43 12.50 13.52
N GLY A 382 -25.25 12.03 13.16
CA GLY A 382 -24.00 12.77 13.24
C GLY A 382 -23.59 13.07 14.69
N ASP A 383 -23.95 12.20 15.64
CA ASP A 383 -23.53 12.35 17.02
C ASP A 383 -22.19 11.69 17.29
N ASN A 384 -21.84 10.66 16.53
CA ASN A 384 -20.58 9.93 16.63
C ASN A 384 -19.89 9.85 15.25
N VAL A 385 -18.58 10.05 15.24
CA VAL A 385 -17.70 9.74 14.11
C VAL A 385 -16.97 8.43 14.39
N PHE A 386 -16.88 7.57 13.37
CA PHE A 386 -16.13 6.31 13.42
C PHE A 386 -14.80 6.48 12.75
N ILE A 387 -13.73 6.03 13.41
CA ILE A 387 -12.36 6.19 12.93
C ILE A 387 -11.59 4.90 13.02
N GLN A 388 -10.59 4.80 12.18
CA GLN A 388 -9.54 3.81 12.22
C GLN A 388 -8.24 4.49 12.67
N GLY A 389 -7.48 3.84 13.52
CA GLY A 389 -6.22 4.39 14.01
C GLY A 389 -5.38 3.36 14.74
N THR A 390 -4.11 3.68 14.99
CA THR A 390 -3.14 2.75 15.55
C THR A 390 -3.45 2.33 16.99
N GLY A 391 -4.03 3.23 17.79
CA GLY A 391 -4.06 3.04 19.23
C GLY A 391 -2.66 3.20 19.85
N GLU A 392 -2.46 2.60 21.04
CA GLU A 392 -1.22 2.75 21.82
C GLU A 392 -0.02 2.00 21.21
N ASP A 393 -0.27 0.83 20.62
CA ASP A 393 0.76 0.09 19.88
C ASP A 393 0.66 0.43 18.38
N PRO A 394 1.63 1.14 17.80
CA PRO A 394 1.55 1.56 16.41
C PRO A 394 1.64 0.41 15.40
N ARG A 395 1.93 -0.83 15.85
CA ARG A 395 1.87 -2.03 15.00
C ARG A 395 0.46 -2.57 14.84
N ASP A 396 -0.46 -2.15 15.72
CA ASP A 396 -1.87 -2.51 15.68
C ASP A 396 -2.70 -1.47 14.91
N GLN A 397 -3.91 -1.82 14.55
CA GLN A 397 -4.91 -0.95 13.97
C GLN A 397 -6.28 -1.28 14.55
N HIS A 398 -7.01 -0.28 15.00
CA HIS A 398 -8.27 -0.45 15.71
C HIS A 398 -9.36 0.48 15.20
N ILE A 399 -10.60 0.14 15.49
CA ILE A 399 -11.76 0.95 15.18
C ILE A 399 -12.31 1.58 16.46
N TYR A 400 -12.56 2.88 16.40
CA TYR A 400 -13.09 3.67 17.51
C TYR A 400 -14.33 4.43 17.10
N SER A 401 -15.22 4.66 18.07
CA SER A 401 -16.30 5.64 17.99
C SER A 401 -15.93 6.84 18.86
N VAL A 402 -16.04 8.05 18.31
CA VAL A 402 -15.78 9.32 19.01
C VAL A 402 -17.05 10.15 19.01
N ASN A 403 -17.58 10.47 20.20
CA ASN A 403 -18.73 11.37 20.32
C ASN A 403 -18.34 12.80 19.95
N ILE A 404 -18.96 13.38 18.93
CA ILE A 404 -18.57 14.67 18.37
C ILE A 404 -18.77 15.83 19.34
N ARG A 405 -19.77 15.78 20.22
CA ARG A 405 -20.02 16.86 21.19
C ARG A 405 -19.12 16.76 22.42
N LYS A 406 -18.98 15.53 22.96
CA LYS A 406 -18.32 15.28 24.26
C LYS A 406 -16.84 14.93 24.10
N GLY A 407 -16.40 14.49 22.93
CA GLY A 407 -15.05 13.95 22.70
C GLY A 407 -14.80 12.59 23.38
N THR A 408 -15.84 11.93 23.92
CA THR A 408 -15.67 10.61 24.54
C THR A 408 -15.40 9.56 23.48
N VAL A 409 -14.42 8.68 23.76
CA VAL A 409 -13.92 7.65 22.85
C VAL A 409 -14.30 6.28 23.35
N ARG A 410 -14.74 5.41 22.47
CA ARG A 410 -15.01 3.99 22.75
C ARG A 410 -14.34 3.12 21.70
N SER A 411 -13.53 2.15 22.12
CA SER A 411 -13.01 1.11 21.23
C SER A 411 -14.12 0.15 20.81
N LEU A 412 -14.17 -0.18 19.53
CA LEU A 412 -15.17 -1.10 18.94
C LEU A 412 -14.58 -2.46 18.60
N THR A 413 -13.25 -2.60 18.61
CA THR A 413 -12.52 -3.82 18.29
C THR A 413 -11.68 -4.28 19.48
N PRO A 414 -11.24 -5.56 19.52
CA PRO A 414 -10.28 -6.04 20.51
C PRO A 414 -9.00 -5.19 20.53
N LYS A 415 -8.27 -5.27 21.66
CA LYS A 415 -7.09 -4.41 21.88
C LYS A 415 -5.81 -4.86 21.18
N THR A 416 -5.83 -5.92 20.39
CA THR A 416 -4.64 -6.44 19.70
C THR A 416 -4.99 -6.86 18.27
N GLY A 417 -4.08 -6.64 17.37
CA GLY A 417 -4.22 -7.02 15.96
C GLY A 417 -4.56 -5.85 15.05
N TYR A 418 -4.72 -6.18 13.82
CA TYR A 418 -4.94 -5.24 12.73
C TYR A 418 -6.38 -5.38 12.23
N HIS A 419 -7.17 -4.34 12.43
CA HIS A 419 -8.59 -4.29 12.12
C HIS A 419 -8.85 -3.31 10.98
N THR A 420 -9.57 -3.75 9.97
CA THR A 420 -10.15 -2.90 8.92
C THR A 420 -11.65 -3.08 8.93
N ALA A 421 -12.44 -2.02 8.81
CA ALA A 421 -13.88 -2.17 8.92
C ALA A 421 -14.65 -1.44 7.81
N TYR A 422 -15.80 -2.02 7.44
CA TYR A 422 -16.81 -1.37 6.62
C TYR A 422 -18.00 -0.99 7.48
N LEU A 423 -18.30 0.30 7.54
CA LEU A 423 -19.42 0.85 8.30
C LEU A 423 -20.71 0.73 7.47
N SER A 424 -21.81 0.30 8.09
CA SER A 424 -23.15 0.36 7.46
C SER A 424 -23.59 1.80 7.23
N SER A 425 -24.48 2.03 6.26
CA SER A 425 -24.95 3.38 5.87
C SER A 425 -25.57 4.19 7.04
N ASN A 426 -26.15 3.51 8.02
CA ASN A 426 -26.75 4.13 9.21
C ASN A 426 -25.78 4.21 10.41
N GLY A 427 -24.55 3.75 10.26
CA GLY A 427 -23.53 3.76 11.32
C GLY A 427 -23.81 2.82 12.50
N ARG A 428 -24.74 1.87 12.35
CA ARG A 428 -25.13 0.96 13.43
C ARG A 428 -24.29 -0.31 13.47
N TYR A 429 -23.79 -0.76 12.34
CA TYR A 429 -23.06 -2.01 12.22
C TYR A 429 -21.71 -1.83 11.55
N LEU A 430 -20.76 -2.68 11.93
CA LEU A 430 -19.46 -2.79 11.28
C LEU A 430 -19.24 -4.24 10.80
N LEU A 431 -18.69 -4.39 9.62
CA LEU A 431 -18.02 -5.60 9.20
C LEU A 431 -16.55 -5.44 9.56
N ASP A 432 -16.11 -6.06 10.64
CA ASP A 432 -14.73 -5.98 11.15
C ASP A 432 -13.90 -7.13 10.57
N ILE A 433 -12.88 -6.77 9.81
CA ILE A 433 -11.88 -7.68 9.26
C ILE A 433 -10.66 -7.62 10.17
N HIS A 434 -10.36 -8.73 10.83
CA HIS A 434 -9.28 -8.84 11.80
C HIS A 434 -8.19 -9.82 11.35
N SER A 435 -6.96 -9.40 11.49
CA SER A 435 -5.76 -10.22 11.34
C SER A 435 -4.79 -9.92 12.49
N ALA A 436 -3.94 -10.89 12.85
CA ALA A 436 -2.86 -10.70 13.82
C ALA A 436 -1.71 -11.67 13.52
N LEU A 437 -0.59 -11.55 14.20
CA LEU A 437 0.60 -12.37 13.96
C LEU A 437 0.29 -13.88 13.84
N LYS A 438 -0.68 -14.38 14.61
CA LYS A 438 -1.11 -15.80 14.63
C LYS A 438 -2.54 -16.02 14.13
N THR A 439 -3.21 -14.98 13.68
CA THR A 439 -4.59 -15.03 13.16
C THR A 439 -4.59 -14.66 11.68
N PRO A 440 -4.85 -15.60 10.76
CA PRO A 440 -4.78 -15.35 9.33
C PRO A 440 -5.77 -14.27 8.85
N TYR A 441 -7.05 -14.50 9.08
CA TYR A 441 -8.12 -13.60 8.62
C TYR A 441 -9.45 -14.02 9.24
N ASN A 442 -10.07 -13.13 9.99
CA ASN A 442 -11.39 -13.31 10.57
C ASN A 442 -12.32 -12.18 10.11
N VAL A 443 -13.62 -12.46 10.02
CA VAL A 443 -14.64 -11.42 9.78
C VAL A 443 -15.71 -11.52 10.86
N SER A 444 -15.99 -10.38 11.48
CA SER A 444 -16.99 -10.26 12.53
C SER A 444 -18.03 -9.20 12.18
N LEU A 445 -19.27 -9.43 12.56
CA LEU A 445 -20.31 -8.42 12.58
C LEU A 445 -20.36 -7.79 13.98
N VAL A 446 -20.20 -6.47 14.04
CA VAL A 446 -20.24 -5.69 15.27
C VAL A 446 -21.51 -4.84 15.30
N ASP A 447 -22.36 -5.01 16.31
CA ASP A 447 -23.43 -4.05 16.63
C ASP A 447 -22.83 -2.94 17.50
N VAL A 448 -22.68 -1.75 16.92
CA VAL A 448 -22.04 -0.61 17.57
C VAL A 448 -22.79 -0.18 18.82
N ASN A 449 -24.14 -0.18 18.80
CA ASN A 449 -24.97 0.27 19.89
C ASN A 449 -25.01 -0.76 21.04
N ALA A 450 -25.16 -2.04 20.72
CA ALA A 450 -25.14 -3.11 21.71
C ALA A 450 -23.74 -3.39 22.26
N GLY A 451 -22.69 -2.98 21.56
CA GLY A 451 -21.29 -3.32 21.90
C GLY A 451 -20.99 -4.81 21.78
N SER A 452 -21.76 -5.53 20.95
CA SER A 452 -21.61 -6.97 20.74
C SER A 452 -20.93 -7.25 19.41
N SER A 453 -20.09 -8.28 19.36
CA SER A 453 -19.40 -8.75 18.14
C SER A 453 -19.63 -10.25 17.97
N LYS A 454 -19.88 -10.67 16.72
CA LYS A 454 -20.06 -12.07 16.33
C LYS A 454 -19.19 -12.38 15.14
N THR A 455 -18.17 -13.21 15.32
CA THR A 455 -17.36 -13.73 14.21
C THR A 455 -18.16 -14.73 13.42
N PHE A 456 -18.28 -14.52 12.10
CA PHE A 456 -19.00 -15.42 11.20
C PHE A 456 -18.10 -16.09 10.15
N TYR A 457 -16.86 -15.62 9.99
CA TYR A 457 -15.88 -16.26 9.14
C TYR A 457 -14.50 -16.27 9.81
N GLN A 458 -13.84 -17.42 9.74
CA GLN A 458 -12.47 -17.62 10.20
C GLN A 458 -11.73 -18.40 9.13
N ALA A 459 -10.72 -17.79 8.52
CA ALA A 459 -9.90 -18.48 7.55
C ALA A 459 -9.03 -19.55 8.22
N PRO A 460 -8.93 -20.76 7.63
CA PRO A 460 -7.99 -21.75 8.11
C PRO A 460 -6.55 -21.23 7.98
N ASN A 461 -5.65 -21.74 8.80
CA ASN A 461 -4.23 -21.42 8.68
C ASN A 461 -3.65 -22.01 7.37
N PRO A 462 -3.28 -21.20 6.37
CA PRO A 462 -2.80 -21.72 5.09
C PRO A 462 -1.43 -22.41 5.22
N MET A 463 -0.69 -22.13 6.30
CA MET A 463 0.66 -22.68 6.51
C MET A 463 0.65 -23.93 7.42
N GLU A 464 -0.52 -24.45 7.78
CA GLU A 464 -0.61 -25.59 8.69
C GLU A 464 0.13 -26.83 8.14
N ASN A 465 0.02 -27.05 6.84
CA ASN A 465 0.61 -28.20 6.12
C ASN A 465 1.96 -27.89 5.46
N TYR A 466 2.49 -26.68 5.61
CA TYR A 466 3.75 -26.26 5.00
C TYR A 466 4.85 -26.10 6.04
N ASP A 467 6.07 -26.43 5.58
CA ASP A 467 7.28 -26.19 6.36
C ASP A 467 7.89 -24.85 5.96
N VAL A 468 7.60 -23.83 6.76
CA VAL A 468 8.03 -22.44 6.52
C VAL A 468 8.48 -21.80 7.83
N GLY A 469 9.25 -20.71 7.73
CA GLY A 469 9.76 -19.97 8.88
C GLY A 469 8.65 -19.41 9.78
N THR A 470 9.02 -19.07 11.01
CA THR A 470 8.15 -18.48 12.02
C THR A 470 8.57 -17.05 12.33
N VAL A 471 7.59 -16.16 12.56
CA VAL A 471 7.79 -14.74 12.80
C VAL A 471 7.66 -14.41 14.28
N GLU A 472 8.58 -13.61 14.79
CA GLU A 472 8.49 -13.00 16.13
C GLU A 472 8.73 -11.48 16.06
N PHE A 473 8.09 -10.72 16.95
CA PHE A 473 8.31 -9.29 17.11
C PHE A 473 9.37 -8.99 18.16
N LEU A 474 10.13 -7.92 17.91
CA LEU A 474 11.20 -7.44 18.75
C LEU A 474 11.08 -5.93 18.96
N THR A 475 11.73 -5.41 20.00
CA THR A 475 11.90 -3.97 20.20
C THR A 475 13.38 -3.69 20.49
N ILE A 476 13.97 -2.79 19.70
CA ILE A 476 15.35 -2.35 19.82
C ILE A 476 15.32 -0.87 20.17
N LYS A 477 16.32 -0.34 20.83
CA LYS A 477 16.39 1.09 21.16
C LYS A 477 17.34 1.82 20.21
N ALA A 478 16.88 2.94 19.69
CA ALA A 478 17.73 3.92 19.03
C ALA A 478 18.73 4.57 20.03
N ASP A 479 19.67 5.35 19.55
CA ASP A 479 20.68 6.00 20.38
C ASP A 479 20.09 6.95 21.44
N ASP A 480 18.96 7.57 21.14
CA ASP A 480 18.22 8.47 22.04
C ASP A 480 17.20 7.74 22.94
N GLY A 481 17.17 6.40 22.86
CA GLY A 481 16.24 5.57 23.64
C GLY A 481 14.88 5.35 22.97
N THR A 482 14.61 5.95 21.80
CA THR A 482 13.37 5.73 21.05
C THR A 482 13.21 4.24 20.72
N PRO A 483 12.05 3.62 21.03
CA PRO A 483 11.81 2.22 20.68
C PRO A 483 11.67 2.08 19.18
N LEU A 484 12.44 1.17 18.56
CA LEU A 484 12.35 0.74 17.17
C LEU A 484 11.72 -0.64 17.14
N TYR A 485 10.63 -0.80 16.38
CA TYR A 485 9.99 -2.09 16.23
C TYR A 485 10.64 -2.88 15.12
N ALA A 486 10.81 -4.18 15.36
CA ALA A 486 11.41 -5.10 14.42
C ALA A 486 10.65 -6.44 14.40
N LYS A 487 10.84 -7.19 13.33
CA LYS A 487 10.43 -8.59 13.21
C LYS A 487 11.58 -9.44 12.75
N MET A 488 11.58 -10.69 13.22
CA MET A 488 12.56 -11.70 12.85
C MET A 488 11.84 -12.97 12.42
N VAL A 489 12.24 -13.51 11.26
CA VAL A 489 11.79 -14.82 10.79
C VAL A 489 12.91 -15.82 11.07
N LYS A 490 12.58 -16.93 11.72
CA LYS A 490 13.48 -18.02 12.01
C LYS A 490 13.02 -19.30 11.29
N PRO A 491 13.91 -20.18 10.88
CA PRO A 491 13.50 -21.54 10.48
C PRO A 491 12.62 -22.19 11.53
N ARG A 492 11.70 -23.05 11.14
CA ARG A 492 10.84 -23.77 12.08
C ARG A 492 11.62 -24.70 12.99
N ASP A 493 12.66 -25.33 12.43
CA ASP A 493 13.60 -26.21 13.11
C ASP A 493 14.82 -25.46 13.68
N PHE A 494 14.62 -24.18 14.05
CA PHE A 494 15.66 -23.33 14.59
C PHE A 494 16.41 -23.97 15.76
N ASP A 495 17.73 -24.06 15.65
CA ASP A 495 18.64 -24.54 16.70
C ASP A 495 19.58 -23.38 17.11
N PRO A 496 19.48 -22.90 18.37
CA PRO A 496 20.30 -21.77 18.85
C PRO A 496 21.81 -22.08 18.90
N LYS A 497 22.23 -23.33 18.67
CA LYS A 497 23.63 -23.74 18.59
C LYS A 497 24.22 -23.61 17.19
N LYS A 498 23.38 -23.51 16.17
CA LYS A 498 23.81 -23.30 14.79
C LYS A 498 24.09 -21.84 14.50
N LYS A 499 24.83 -21.57 13.44
CA LYS A 499 25.04 -20.23 12.87
C LYS A 499 24.20 -20.06 11.61
N TYR A 500 23.44 -18.98 11.54
CA TYR A 500 22.54 -18.69 10.42
C TYR A 500 22.99 -17.43 9.70
N PRO A 501 23.07 -17.44 8.37
CA PRO A 501 23.21 -16.23 7.57
C PRO A 501 21.96 -15.37 7.73
N VAL A 502 22.11 -14.07 7.45
CA VAL A 502 21.03 -13.09 7.63
C VAL A 502 20.70 -12.39 6.33
N LEU A 503 19.42 -12.20 6.08
CA LEU A 503 18.89 -11.20 5.14
C LEU A 503 18.21 -10.09 5.93
N VAL A 504 18.72 -8.87 5.84
CA VAL A 504 18.09 -7.66 6.35
C VAL A 504 17.22 -7.08 5.24
N TYR A 505 15.90 -7.09 5.43
CA TYR A 505 14.95 -6.48 4.51
C TYR A 505 14.57 -5.09 4.97
N VAL A 506 14.81 -4.09 4.14
CA VAL A 506 14.65 -2.66 4.48
C VAL A 506 13.72 -1.95 3.49
N TYR A 507 12.91 -1.02 4.00
CA TYR A 507 12.32 0.07 3.23
C TYR A 507 12.73 1.42 3.85
N GLY A 508 12.18 1.75 5.02
CA GLY A 508 12.64 2.80 5.94
C GLY A 508 12.35 4.23 5.49
N GLY A 509 11.59 4.42 4.42
CA GLY A 509 11.15 5.73 3.94
C GLY A 509 9.82 6.18 4.55
N PRO A 510 9.41 7.43 4.30
CA PRO A 510 8.10 7.93 4.71
C PRO A 510 6.95 7.16 4.05
N HIS A 511 5.76 7.23 4.66
CA HIS A 511 4.53 6.56 4.25
C HIS A 511 4.60 5.03 4.20
N ASP A 512 5.53 4.40 4.93
CA ASP A 512 5.59 2.95 5.00
C ASP A 512 5.91 2.45 6.42
N GLN A 513 5.30 1.33 6.77
CA GLN A 513 5.52 0.60 8.00
C GLN A 513 5.56 -0.90 7.69
N LEU A 514 6.71 -1.52 7.87
CA LEU A 514 6.91 -2.94 7.57
C LEU A 514 6.59 -3.86 8.75
N VAL A 515 6.64 -3.36 9.98
CA VAL A 515 6.45 -4.14 11.20
C VAL A 515 5.04 -3.89 11.75
N VAL A 516 4.08 -4.68 11.29
CA VAL A 516 2.66 -4.57 11.63
C VAL A 516 2.12 -5.88 12.19
N ASN A 517 1.17 -5.81 13.12
CA ASN A 517 0.55 -6.98 13.76
C ASN A 517 -0.56 -7.58 12.88
N GLN A 518 -0.17 -7.96 11.67
CA GLN A 518 -0.97 -8.76 10.75
C GLN A 518 -0.47 -10.21 10.71
N TRP A 519 -1.14 -11.07 9.96
CA TRP A 519 -0.73 -12.45 9.75
C TRP A 519 0.73 -12.55 9.34
N ASN A 520 1.50 -13.32 10.12
CA ASN A 520 2.95 -13.44 9.98
C ASN A 520 3.69 -12.09 9.90
N GLY A 521 3.19 -11.05 10.57
CA GLY A 521 3.77 -9.71 10.56
C GLY A 521 3.84 -9.09 9.17
N ALA A 522 2.89 -9.42 8.26
CA ALA A 522 2.89 -9.03 6.84
C ALA A 522 4.18 -9.41 6.09
N THR A 523 4.83 -10.50 6.50
CA THR A 523 6.05 -11.00 5.83
C THR A 523 5.69 -11.68 4.52
N TYR A 524 6.43 -11.37 3.45
CA TYR A 524 6.24 -12.03 2.15
C TYR A 524 6.44 -13.54 2.24
N PRO A 525 5.58 -14.36 1.62
CA PRO A 525 5.68 -15.81 1.68
C PRO A 525 7.04 -16.38 1.23
N TRP A 526 7.69 -15.77 0.23
CA TRP A 526 9.02 -16.22 -0.21
C TRP A 526 10.10 -16.04 0.88
N MET A 527 9.98 -15.04 1.74
CA MET A 527 10.90 -14.86 2.87
C MET A 527 10.68 -15.91 3.97
N LEU A 528 9.42 -16.32 4.19
CA LEU A 528 9.10 -17.42 5.10
C LEU A 528 9.64 -18.75 4.56
N ALA A 529 9.53 -18.98 3.25
CA ALA A 529 10.09 -20.17 2.59
C ALA A 529 11.63 -20.15 2.62
N MET A 530 12.25 -19.00 2.31
CA MET A 530 13.71 -18.85 2.36
C MET A 530 14.28 -19.13 3.76
N ALA A 531 13.61 -18.64 4.80
CA ALA A 531 14.04 -18.89 6.16
C ALA A 531 14.15 -20.39 6.44
N GLN A 532 13.19 -21.20 5.99
CA GLN A 532 13.17 -22.64 6.19
C GLN A 532 14.07 -23.40 5.22
N ASN A 533 13.91 -23.15 3.92
CA ASN A 533 14.58 -23.92 2.88
C ASN A 533 16.09 -23.68 2.86
N GLU A 534 16.48 -22.41 3.00
CA GLU A 534 17.86 -21.94 2.89
C GLU A 534 18.51 -21.72 4.27
N GLN A 535 17.75 -21.99 5.35
CA GLN A 535 18.22 -21.81 6.75
C GLN A 535 18.75 -20.39 7.01
N TYR A 536 17.98 -19.37 6.58
CA TYR A 536 18.27 -17.94 6.80
C TYR A 536 17.47 -17.37 7.98
N ILE A 537 18.05 -16.41 8.68
CA ILE A 537 17.31 -15.46 9.50
C ILE A 537 16.92 -14.28 8.61
N ILE A 538 15.63 -13.91 8.58
CA ILE A 538 15.19 -12.68 7.90
C ILE A 538 14.88 -11.65 8.98
N PHE A 539 15.40 -10.45 8.84
CA PHE A 539 15.24 -9.38 9.81
C PHE A 539 14.70 -8.12 9.14
N THR A 540 13.75 -7.46 9.77
CA THR A 540 13.17 -6.18 9.33
C THR A 540 13.01 -5.27 10.53
N LEU A 541 13.35 -3.99 10.38
CA LEU A 541 13.22 -2.96 11.42
C LEU A 541 12.65 -1.69 10.80
N ASP A 542 11.62 -1.11 11.45
CA ASP A 542 11.12 0.23 11.14
C ASP A 542 11.96 1.27 11.86
N ASN A 543 12.74 2.01 11.08
CA ASN A 543 13.57 3.10 11.55
C ASN A 543 12.75 4.38 11.71
N ARG A 544 13.30 5.37 12.43
CA ARG A 544 12.77 6.74 12.42
C ARG A 544 12.75 7.27 11.00
N GLY A 545 11.66 7.97 10.65
CA GLY A 545 11.31 8.39 9.29
C GLY A 545 10.19 7.55 8.66
N SER A 546 9.86 6.36 9.20
CA SER A 546 8.68 5.59 8.80
C SER A 546 7.41 6.11 9.49
N GLU A 547 6.22 5.69 9.00
CA GLU A 547 4.93 6.26 9.43
C GLU A 547 4.32 5.63 10.68
N ASN A 548 3.13 6.13 11.06
CA ASN A 548 2.28 5.67 12.15
C ASN A 548 2.84 5.86 13.58
N ARG A 549 3.85 6.70 13.73
CA ARG A 549 4.50 7.00 15.01
C ARG A 549 4.38 8.48 15.40
N GLY A 550 3.71 9.29 14.57
CA GLY A 550 3.53 10.72 14.69
C GLY A 550 4.73 11.54 14.20
N PHE A 551 4.48 12.81 13.98
CA PHE A 551 5.37 13.74 13.27
C PHE A 551 6.81 13.80 13.79
N ALA A 552 7.01 13.72 15.10
CA ALA A 552 8.36 13.76 15.66
C ALA A 552 9.22 12.56 15.26
N PHE A 553 8.61 11.39 15.11
CA PHE A 553 9.30 10.18 14.65
C PHE A 553 9.54 10.20 13.14
N GLU A 554 8.57 10.68 12.39
CA GLU A 554 8.60 10.72 10.92
C GLU A 554 9.53 11.81 10.40
N SER A 555 9.46 12.99 10.98
CA SER A 555 10.09 14.19 10.44
C SER A 555 11.59 14.35 10.75
N VAL A 556 12.23 13.37 11.36
CA VAL A 556 13.70 13.40 11.58
C VAL A 556 14.50 13.32 10.28
N ILE A 557 13.86 12.88 9.20
CA ILE A 557 14.47 12.73 7.87
C ILE A 557 14.52 14.05 7.08
N HIS A 558 13.86 15.11 7.56
CA HIS A 558 13.82 16.38 6.84
C HIS A 558 15.24 16.88 6.54
N ARG A 559 15.50 17.15 5.26
CA ARG A 559 16.75 17.58 4.65
C ARG A 559 17.88 16.54 4.64
N ASP A 560 17.69 15.35 5.23
CA ASP A 560 18.67 14.26 5.19
C ASP A 560 17.98 12.90 5.36
N LEU A 561 17.58 12.29 4.26
CA LEU A 561 16.78 11.06 4.21
C LEU A 561 17.51 9.81 4.72
N ALA A 562 18.83 9.76 4.63
CA ALA A 562 19.62 8.58 4.99
C ALA A 562 20.04 8.52 6.45
N LYS A 563 20.31 9.67 7.06
CA LYS A 563 21.05 9.78 8.33
C LYS A 563 20.46 8.96 9.47
N TYR A 564 19.19 9.21 9.80
CA TYR A 564 18.53 8.51 10.90
C TYR A 564 18.11 7.10 10.51
N ALA A 565 17.67 6.91 9.26
CA ALA A 565 17.34 5.59 8.76
C ALA A 565 18.52 4.62 8.87
N MET A 566 19.71 5.01 8.39
CA MET A 566 20.92 4.18 8.51
C MET A 566 21.35 3.95 9.96
N LYS A 567 21.33 5.00 10.82
CA LYS A 567 21.67 4.84 12.23
C LYS A 567 20.82 3.77 12.91
N ASP A 568 19.52 3.81 12.69
CA ASP A 568 18.59 2.91 13.32
C ASP A 568 18.70 1.49 12.74
N GLN A 569 18.90 1.34 11.41
CA GLN A 569 19.18 0.05 10.79
C GLN A 569 20.49 -0.56 11.35
N MET A 570 21.52 0.25 11.58
CA MET A 570 22.76 -0.23 12.18
C MET A 570 22.58 -0.65 13.65
N LYS A 571 21.63 -0.08 14.41
CA LYS A 571 21.24 -0.62 15.72
C LYS A 571 20.64 -2.02 15.59
N GLY A 572 19.85 -2.25 14.56
CA GLY A 572 19.36 -3.60 14.22
C GLY A 572 20.52 -4.57 13.93
N VAL A 573 21.51 -4.13 13.16
CA VAL A 573 22.73 -4.90 12.85
C VAL A 573 23.55 -5.19 14.11
N GLU A 574 23.74 -4.21 14.99
CA GLU A 574 24.44 -4.40 16.29
C GLU A 574 23.71 -5.44 17.15
N TYR A 575 22.37 -5.37 17.22
CA TYR A 575 21.56 -6.36 17.90
C TYR A 575 21.75 -7.76 17.30
N LEU A 576 21.67 -7.91 15.99
CA LEU A 576 21.88 -9.20 15.31
C LEU A 576 23.26 -9.76 15.63
N LYS A 577 24.32 -8.97 15.53
CA LYS A 577 25.70 -9.40 15.85
C LYS A 577 25.90 -9.82 17.31
N SER A 578 25.04 -9.37 18.23
CA SER A 578 25.08 -9.79 19.65
C SER A 578 24.49 -11.19 19.89
N LEU A 579 23.75 -11.74 18.93
CA LEU A 579 23.08 -13.02 19.06
C LEU A 579 24.03 -14.18 18.71
N PRO A 580 24.17 -15.19 19.56
CA PRO A 580 25.16 -16.27 19.37
C PRO A 580 24.92 -17.14 18.12
N TYR A 581 23.70 -17.15 17.61
CA TYR A 581 23.30 -17.94 16.46
C TYR A 581 23.36 -17.16 15.12
N ILE A 582 23.77 -15.90 15.12
CA ILE A 582 23.97 -15.13 13.90
C ILE A 582 25.37 -15.35 13.33
N ASP A 583 25.44 -15.61 12.05
CA ASP A 583 26.68 -15.58 11.28
C ASP A 583 26.92 -14.15 10.76
N SER A 584 27.68 -13.38 11.52
CA SER A 584 27.94 -11.99 11.19
C SER A 584 28.86 -11.78 9.97
N LYS A 585 29.46 -12.85 9.44
CA LYS A 585 30.25 -12.85 8.21
C LYS A 585 29.40 -13.08 6.96
N ARG A 586 28.13 -13.50 7.11
CA ARG A 586 27.18 -13.75 6.02
C ARG A 586 25.90 -12.94 6.24
N MET A 587 26.01 -11.63 6.03
CA MET A 587 24.89 -10.71 6.12
C MET A 587 24.58 -10.10 4.75
N ALA A 588 23.35 -10.23 4.30
CA ALA A 588 22.82 -9.58 3.09
C ALA A 588 21.82 -8.47 3.45
N VAL A 589 21.67 -7.48 2.59
CA VAL A 589 20.63 -6.44 2.69
C VAL A 589 19.84 -6.33 1.38
N TYR A 590 18.53 -6.20 1.48
CA TYR A 590 17.63 -6.06 0.33
C TYR A 590 16.58 -4.99 0.59
N GLY A 591 16.31 -4.14 -0.40
CA GLY A 591 15.23 -3.18 -0.40
C GLY A 591 14.83 -2.73 -1.79
N TRP A 592 13.60 -2.18 -1.90
CA TRP A 592 13.03 -1.68 -3.14
C TRP A 592 12.69 -0.19 -3.02
N SER A 593 12.82 0.61 -4.11
CA SER A 593 12.52 2.03 -4.12
C SER A 593 13.38 2.81 -3.11
N PHE A 594 12.78 3.46 -2.11
CA PHE A 594 13.50 4.03 -0.97
C PHE A 594 14.38 2.98 -0.27
N GLY A 595 13.88 1.75 -0.14
CA GLY A 595 14.66 0.62 0.39
C GLY A 595 15.86 0.26 -0.49
N GLY A 596 15.77 0.46 -1.81
CA GLY A 596 16.89 0.33 -2.74
C GLY A 596 17.95 1.42 -2.52
N PHE A 597 17.54 2.67 -2.29
CA PHE A 597 18.40 3.75 -1.83
C PHE A 597 19.07 3.40 -0.50
N LEU A 598 18.30 2.90 0.47
CA LEU A 598 18.81 2.58 1.80
C LEU A 598 19.75 1.38 1.78
N SER A 599 19.45 0.29 1.04
CA SER A 599 20.35 -0.87 0.92
C SER A 599 21.65 -0.52 0.22
N SER A 600 21.64 0.33 -0.82
CA SER A 600 22.84 0.88 -1.46
C SER A 600 23.66 1.74 -0.49
N SER A 601 22.99 2.63 0.26
CA SER A 601 23.62 3.51 1.23
C SER A 601 24.27 2.72 2.38
N LEU A 602 23.59 1.71 2.91
CA LEU A 602 24.13 0.81 3.94
C LEU A 602 25.36 0.05 3.44
N MET A 603 25.30 -0.51 2.22
CA MET A 603 26.43 -1.23 1.62
C MET A 603 27.67 -0.37 1.46
N TYR A 604 27.51 0.89 1.00
CA TYR A 604 28.64 1.77 0.70
C TYR A 604 29.14 2.57 1.88
N ARG A 605 28.27 2.92 2.84
CA ARG A 605 28.61 3.77 3.98
C ARG A 605 28.99 2.98 5.23
N HIS A 606 28.71 1.65 5.23
CA HIS A 606 29.14 0.72 6.28
C HIS A 606 29.88 -0.48 5.66
N PRO A 607 31.02 -0.23 4.98
CA PRO A 607 31.77 -1.28 4.27
C PRO A 607 32.18 -2.42 5.21
N GLY A 608 32.12 -3.65 4.73
CA GLY A 608 32.43 -4.86 5.53
C GLY A 608 31.30 -5.34 6.45
N THR A 609 30.16 -4.62 6.52
CA THR A 609 28.99 -5.05 7.29
C THR A 609 28.16 -6.09 6.52
N PHE A 610 27.92 -5.84 5.24
CA PHE A 610 27.18 -6.72 4.35
C PHE A 610 28.10 -7.29 3.28
N THR A 611 27.97 -8.58 3.01
CA THR A 611 28.68 -9.25 1.90
C THR A 611 27.93 -9.07 0.60
N THR A 612 26.62 -8.89 0.67
CA THR A 612 25.70 -8.85 -0.47
C THR A 612 24.61 -7.81 -0.26
N ALA A 613 24.35 -7.02 -1.29
CA ALA A 613 23.21 -6.09 -1.32
C ALA A 613 22.39 -6.30 -2.59
N ILE A 614 21.08 -6.12 -2.47
CA ILE A 614 20.15 -5.99 -3.60
C ILE A 614 19.41 -4.66 -3.47
N ALA A 615 19.44 -3.87 -4.54
CA ALA A 615 18.83 -2.55 -4.63
C ALA A 615 17.87 -2.51 -5.83
N GLY A 616 16.58 -2.73 -5.56
CA GLY A 616 15.56 -2.69 -6.60
C GLY A 616 14.97 -1.30 -6.76
N GLY A 617 14.74 -0.82 -8.00
CA GLY A 617 14.12 0.48 -8.29
C GLY A 617 14.74 1.64 -7.49
N ALA A 618 16.07 1.60 -7.28
CA ALA A 618 16.75 2.44 -6.28
C ALA A 618 16.86 3.90 -6.68
N VAL A 619 16.50 4.82 -5.78
CA VAL A 619 16.84 6.24 -5.92
C VAL A 619 18.36 6.41 -5.67
N ILE A 620 19.06 7.01 -6.63
CA ILE A 620 20.52 7.23 -6.59
C ILE A 620 20.87 8.69 -6.35
N ASP A 621 20.11 9.59 -6.97
CA ASP A 621 20.25 11.05 -6.82
C ASP A 621 18.84 11.63 -6.64
N TRP A 622 18.59 12.25 -5.51
CA TRP A 622 17.29 12.86 -5.18
C TRP A 622 16.94 14.05 -6.08
N LYS A 623 17.90 14.62 -6.80
CA LYS A 623 17.63 15.64 -7.85
C LYS A 623 16.84 15.10 -9.04
N PHE A 624 16.91 13.79 -9.28
CA PHE A 624 16.18 13.15 -10.36
C PHE A 624 14.79 12.69 -9.93
N TYR A 625 14.48 12.80 -8.63
CA TYR A 625 13.17 12.42 -8.12
C TYR A 625 12.16 13.56 -8.31
N GLU A 626 10.86 13.20 -8.28
CA GLU A 626 9.81 14.18 -8.58
C GLU A 626 9.67 15.24 -7.47
N VAL A 627 9.15 16.42 -7.86
CA VAL A 627 9.16 17.64 -7.07
C VAL A 627 8.33 17.54 -5.79
N MET A 628 7.13 16.92 -5.80
CA MET A 628 6.21 16.93 -4.67
C MET A 628 6.78 16.15 -3.47
N TYR A 629 7.20 14.91 -3.71
CA TYR A 629 7.85 14.07 -2.70
C TYR A 629 9.26 14.59 -2.39
N GLY A 630 10.06 14.83 -3.43
CA GLY A 630 11.46 15.23 -3.26
C GLY A 630 11.62 16.51 -2.46
N GLU A 631 10.89 17.56 -2.79
CA GLU A 631 10.99 18.85 -2.09
C GLU A 631 10.30 18.85 -0.72
N ARG A 632 9.28 18.00 -0.49
CA ARG A 632 8.69 17.85 0.86
C ARG A 632 9.73 17.45 1.90
N TYR A 633 10.57 16.49 1.57
CA TYR A 633 11.51 15.93 2.54
C TYR A 633 12.90 16.51 2.45
N MET A 634 13.29 17.11 1.30
CA MET A 634 14.64 17.58 1.06
C MET A 634 14.75 19.11 0.83
N ASP A 635 13.63 19.85 0.76
CA ASP A 635 13.53 21.17 0.16
C ASP A 635 14.06 21.17 -1.29
N THR A 636 14.22 22.34 -1.93
CA THR A 636 14.83 22.39 -3.25
C THR A 636 16.32 22.10 -3.22
N PRO A 637 16.93 21.63 -4.33
CA PRO A 637 18.39 21.47 -4.41
C PRO A 637 19.18 22.76 -4.16
N GLU A 638 18.58 23.94 -4.37
CA GLU A 638 19.19 25.25 -4.09
C GLU A 638 19.16 25.58 -2.60
N GLU A 639 18.05 25.26 -1.90
CA GLU A 639 17.88 25.52 -0.47
C GLU A 639 18.62 24.54 0.43
N ASN A 640 18.86 23.30 -0.07
CA ASN A 640 19.53 22.24 0.67
C ASN A 640 20.64 21.53 -0.13
N PRO A 641 21.61 22.25 -0.71
CA PRO A 641 22.62 21.63 -1.57
C PRO A 641 23.45 20.57 -0.84
N GLN A 642 23.73 20.75 0.45
CA GLN A 642 24.51 19.80 1.25
C GLN A 642 23.71 18.49 1.49
N GLY A 643 22.42 18.56 1.81
CA GLY A 643 21.58 17.38 2.00
C GLY A 643 21.50 16.53 0.73
N TYR A 644 21.36 17.15 -0.44
CA TYR A 644 21.41 16.44 -1.72
C TYR A 644 22.77 15.77 -1.97
N GLN A 645 23.89 16.43 -1.61
CA GLN A 645 25.22 15.83 -1.73
C GLN A 645 25.42 14.67 -0.75
N ASP A 646 24.98 14.81 0.49
CA ASP A 646 25.12 13.78 1.52
C ASP A 646 24.29 12.54 1.22
N ASN A 647 23.20 12.70 0.47
CA ASN A 647 22.30 11.61 0.06
C ASN A 647 22.56 11.12 -1.38
N LEU A 648 23.57 11.63 -2.06
CA LEU A 648 23.98 11.18 -3.38
C LEU A 648 24.76 9.86 -3.27
N VAL A 649 24.15 8.77 -3.68
CA VAL A 649 24.69 7.40 -3.51
C VAL A 649 26.03 7.22 -4.23
N THR A 650 26.21 7.86 -5.39
CA THR A 650 27.45 7.77 -6.18
C THR A 650 28.70 8.28 -5.43
N ASN A 651 28.53 9.18 -4.47
CA ASN A 651 29.66 9.71 -3.68
C ASN A 651 30.37 8.62 -2.84
N TYR A 652 29.68 7.52 -2.56
CA TYR A 652 30.13 6.47 -1.66
C TYR A 652 30.50 5.16 -2.36
N ILE A 653 30.26 5.02 -3.66
CA ILE A 653 30.47 3.76 -4.41
C ILE A 653 31.92 3.26 -4.35
N LYS A 654 32.89 4.18 -4.22
CA LYS A 654 34.32 3.85 -4.03
C LYS A 654 34.56 2.93 -2.83
N ASN A 655 33.68 2.95 -1.84
CA ASN A 655 33.77 2.16 -0.61
C ASN A 655 33.14 0.75 -0.78
N LEU A 656 32.63 0.40 -1.96
CA LEU A 656 32.03 -0.92 -2.20
C LEU A 656 32.98 -2.03 -1.79
N GLN A 657 32.54 -2.87 -0.85
CA GLN A 657 33.12 -4.15 -0.46
C GLN A 657 32.02 -5.21 -0.55
N GLY A 658 32.29 -6.33 -1.21
CA GLY A 658 31.30 -7.36 -1.49
C GLY A 658 30.53 -7.15 -2.79
N ASN A 659 29.33 -7.71 -2.91
CA ASN A 659 28.58 -7.80 -4.15
C ASN A 659 27.27 -7.01 -4.05
N ILE A 660 26.93 -6.24 -5.08
CA ILE A 660 25.65 -5.53 -5.17
C ILE A 660 24.97 -5.81 -6.51
N LEU A 661 23.65 -6.07 -6.45
CA LEU A 661 22.79 -6.22 -7.63
C LEU A 661 21.77 -5.09 -7.66
N TYR A 662 21.79 -4.31 -8.74
CA TYR A 662 20.76 -3.35 -9.07
C TYR A 662 19.71 -3.97 -9.98
N ILE A 663 18.42 -3.82 -9.65
CA ILE A 663 17.31 -4.30 -10.45
C ILE A 663 16.42 -3.09 -10.77
N HIS A 664 15.97 -2.95 -12.03
CA HIS A 664 15.18 -1.79 -12.42
C HIS A 664 14.19 -2.11 -13.53
N GLY A 665 12.99 -1.51 -13.50
CA GLY A 665 12.07 -1.48 -14.63
C GLY A 665 12.55 -0.47 -15.68
N TYR A 666 12.67 -0.88 -16.95
CA TYR A 666 13.24 0.01 -17.98
C TYR A 666 12.30 1.16 -18.39
N ILE A 667 11.00 1.00 -18.15
CA ILE A 667 10.00 2.05 -18.38
C ILE A 667 9.41 2.62 -17.08
N ASP A 668 10.21 2.60 -16.00
CA ASP A 668 9.81 3.12 -14.68
C ASP A 668 9.51 4.62 -14.71
N PRO A 669 8.22 5.05 -14.48
CA PRO A 669 7.84 6.46 -14.48
C PRO A 669 7.96 7.12 -13.10
N ILE A 670 8.38 6.39 -12.07
CA ILE A 670 8.49 6.85 -10.67
C ILE A 670 9.95 7.11 -10.34
N VAL A 671 10.76 6.04 -10.34
CA VAL A 671 12.22 6.15 -10.20
C VAL A 671 12.81 5.97 -11.60
N VAL A 672 12.98 7.05 -12.31
CA VAL A 672 13.33 7.01 -13.74
C VAL A 672 14.64 6.25 -14.00
N PRO A 673 14.80 5.54 -15.13
CA PRO A 673 15.97 4.71 -15.45
C PRO A 673 17.33 5.43 -15.39
N GLN A 674 17.34 6.77 -15.41
CA GLN A 674 18.53 7.60 -15.23
C GLN A 674 19.27 7.27 -13.93
N HIS A 675 18.57 6.92 -12.86
CA HIS A 675 19.19 6.51 -11.58
C HIS A 675 20.11 5.29 -11.79
N MET A 676 19.62 4.27 -12.49
CA MET A 676 20.38 3.05 -12.76
C MET A 676 21.61 3.31 -13.65
N LEU A 677 21.44 4.16 -14.66
CA LEU A 677 22.54 4.52 -15.58
C LEU A 677 23.62 5.36 -14.84
N THR A 678 23.18 6.24 -13.94
CA THR A 678 24.08 7.11 -13.14
C THR A 678 24.96 6.30 -12.19
N ILE A 679 24.41 5.33 -11.47
CA ILE A 679 25.21 4.47 -10.58
C ILE A 679 26.16 3.57 -11.38
N SER A 680 25.71 3.07 -12.54
CA SER A 680 26.58 2.28 -13.44
C SER A 680 27.76 3.08 -13.94
N GLN A 681 27.55 4.32 -14.38
CA GLN A 681 28.64 5.23 -14.81
C GLN A 681 29.60 5.54 -13.65
N ALA A 682 29.09 5.75 -12.44
CA ALA A 682 29.91 5.99 -11.26
C ALA A 682 30.77 4.76 -10.90
N ALA A 683 30.20 3.55 -11.02
CA ALA A 683 30.94 2.31 -10.81
C ALA A 683 32.13 2.15 -11.77
N ILE A 684 31.90 2.40 -13.07
CA ILE A 684 32.95 2.39 -14.10
C ILE A 684 34.07 3.39 -13.76
N LYS A 685 33.71 4.62 -13.38
CA LYS A 685 34.67 5.67 -13.02
C LYS A 685 35.53 5.30 -11.83
N GLU A 686 34.97 4.66 -10.82
CA GLU A 686 35.66 4.25 -9.60
C GLU A 686 36.28 2.83 -9.71
N GLY A 687 36.27 2.22 -10.89
CA GLY A 687 36.79 0.87 -11.13
C GLY A 687 36.10 -0.23 -10.32
N LYS A 688 34.83 -0.01 -9.92
CA LYS A 688 34.04 -0.95 -9.13
C LYS A 688 33.16 -1.81 -10.04
N VAL A 689 32.98 -3.07 -9.67
CA VAL A 689 32.08 -4.00 -10.38
C VAL A 689 30.76 -4.04 -9.64
N ILE A 690 29.66 -3.74 -10.32
CA ILE A 690 28.30 -3.92 -9.87
C ILE A 690 27.57 -4.88 -10.81
N HIS A 691 26.59 -5.62 -10.31
CA HIS A 691 25.69 -6.41 -11.12
C HIS A 691 24.42 -5.61 -11.39
N SER A 692 23.81 -5.84 -12.55
CA SER A 692 22.55 -5.19 -12.91
C SER A 692 21.63 -6.10 -13.69
N PHE A 693 20.32 -5.92 -13.47
CA PHE A 693 19.27 -6.57 -14.26
C PHE A 693 18.15 -5.56 -14.57
N LEU A 694 17.82 -5.43 -15.85
CA LEU A 694 16.73 -4.56 -16.33
C LEU A 694 15.55 -5.41 -16.77
N TYR A 695 14.35 -5.02 -16.38
CA TYR A 695 13.08 -5.57 -16.87
C TYR A 695 12.54 -4.66 -17.96
N PRO A 696 12.63 -5.04 -19.25
CA PRO A 696 12.41 -4.12 -20.36
C PRO A 696 11.01 -3.52 -20.45
N ASN A 697 9.98 -4.27 -20.06
CA ASN A 697 8.58 -3.88 -20.16
C ASN A 697 7.90 -3.70 -18.79
N GLN A 698 8.69 -3.57 -17.73
CA GLN A 698 8.18 -3.33 -16.38
C GLN A 698 8.40 -1.88 -15.96
N GLU A 699 7.44 -1.36 -15.22
CA GLU A 699 7.47 -0.05 -14.57
C GLU A 699 8.20 -0.14 -13.21
N HIS A 700 7.81 0.69 -12.23
CA HIS A 700 8.44 0.71 -10.91
C HIS A 700 8.34 -0.63 -10.17
N ASN A 701 7.20 -1.31 -10.30
CA ASN A 701 7.01 -2.65 -9.76
C ASN A 701 7.07 -3.70 -10.87
N VAL A 702 7.80 -4.78 -10.62
CA VAL A 702 7.83 -5.95 -11.52
C VAL A 702 6.64 -6.84 -11.19
N LEU A 703 5.65 -6.88 -12.07
CA LEU A 703 4.37 -7.54 -11.86
C LEU A 703 4.21 -8.77 -12.77
N GLY A 704 3.12 -9.50 -12.58
CA GLY A 704 2.78 -10.67 -13.39
C GLY A 704 3.77 -11.84 -13.22
N ASN A 705 4.00 -12.58 -14.29
CA ASN A 705 4.90 -13.74 -14.29
C ASN A 705 6.37 -13.36 -14.05
N GLU A 706 6.78 -12.16 -14.43
CA GLU A 706 8.13 -11.63 -14.23
C GLU A 706 8.46 -11.46 -12.75
N SER A 707 7.48 -11.32 -11.88
CA SER A 707 7.68 -11.24 -10.44
C SER A 707 8.21 -12.55 -9.81
N ILE A 708 7.88 -13.71 -10.40
CA ILE A 708 8.49 -15.01 -10.02
C ILE A 708 9.96 -15.00 -10.37
N HIS A 709 10.29 -14.56 -11.59
CA HIS A 709 11.66 -14.42 -12.06
C HIS A 709 12.45 -13.41 -11.21
N LEU A 710 11.82 -12.30 -10.80
CA LEU A 710 12.41 -11.33 -9.88
C LEU A 710 12.81 -11.99 -8.55
N THR A 711 11.89 -12.72 -7.93
CA THR A 711 12.17 -13.41 -6.66
C THR A 711 13.31 -14.41 -6.83
N LYS A 712 13.30 -15.16 -7.93
CA LYS A 712 14.39 -16.10 -8.24
C LYS A 712 15.75 -15.41 -8.35
N ILE A 713 15.85 -14.31 -9.10
CA ILE A 713 17.11 -13.56 -9.25
C ILE A 713 17.61 -13.05 -7.88
N ILE A 714 16.72 -12.52 -7.04
CA ILE A 714 17.06 -12.02 -5.70
C ILE A 714 17.64 -13.17 -4.87
N VAL A 715 16.92 -14.28 -4.78
CA VAL A 715 17.34 -15.45 -3.97
C VAL A 715 18.64 -16.05 -4.49
N ASP A 716 18.74 -16.33 -5.79
CA ASP A 716 19.94 -16.89 -6.41
C ASP A 716 21.17 -15.99 -6.17
N PHE A 717 21.01 -14.66 -6.29
CA PHE A 717 22.10 -13.72 -6.07
C PHE A 717 22.55 -13.72 -4.60
N ILE A 718 21.61 -13.76 -3.65
CA ILE A 718 21.92 -13.84 -2.21
C ILE A 718 22.67 -15.15 -1.93
N LEU A 719 22.14 -16.28 -2.35
CA LEU A 719 22.74 -17.60 -2.07
C LEU A 719 24.14 -17.75 -2.66
N LYS A 720 24.36 -17.19 -3.84
CA LYS A 720 25.66 -17.22 -4.52
C LYS A 720 26.72 -16.35 -3.86
N ASN A 721 26.33 -15.16 -3.37
CA ASN A 721 27.28 -14.12 -2.99
C ASN A 721 27.35 -13.86 -1.47
N ASN A 722 26.33 -14.27 -0.69
CA ASN A 722 26.35 -14.12 0.76
C ASN A 722 27.14 -15.26 1.41
N VAL A 723 28.42 -15.34 1.05
CA VAL A 723 29.37 -16.32 1.54
C VAL A 723 30.47 -15.63 2.33
N GLU A 724 31.16 -16.39 3.19
CA GLU A 724 32.29 -15.86 3.94
C GLU A 724 33.37 -15.38 2.95
N GLN A 725 33.74 -14.10 3.04
CA GLN A 725 34.82 -13.54 2.22
C GLN A 725 36.13 -14.13 2.70
N PRO A 726 37.03 -14.59 1.82
CA PRO A 726 38.38 -15.00 2.22
C PRO A 726 39.07 -13.79 2.90
N GLU A 727 39.74 -14.06 4.00
CA GLU A 727 40.55 -13.04 4.66
C GLU A 727 41.59 -12.52 3.66
N ASN A 728 41.58 -11.19 3.42
CA ASN A 728 42.61 -10.56 2.59
C ASN A 728 43.97 -10.71 3.28
N THR A 729 44.74 -11.68 2.83
CA THR A 729 46.13 -11.88 3.23
C THR A 729 47.11 -10.95 2.52
N GLU A 730 46.64 -9.86 1.93
CA GLU A 730 47.48 -8.80 1.35
C GLU A 730 47.91 -7.77 2.39
N ASN A 731 48.74 -8.15 3.34
CA ASN A 731 49.67 -7.28 4.07
C ASN A 731 50.82 -8.13 4.66
N GLN A 732 51.53 -8.84 3.81
CA GLN A 732 52.90 -9.16 4.12
C GLN A 732 53.80 -8.27 3.25
N PRO A 733 54.80 -7.57 3.85
CA PRO A 733 55.77 -6.83 3.07
C PRO A 733 56.56 -7.81 2.21
N THR A 734 56.45 -7.64 0.92
CA THR A 734 57.36 -8.33 -0.02
C THR A 734 58.77 -7.85 0.25
N GLU A 735 59.63 -8.74 0.76
CA GLU A 735 61.08 -8.51 0.74
C GLU A 735 61.51 -8.23 -0.72
N GLU A 736 62.10 -7.05 -0.93
CA GLU A 736 62.76 -6.69 -2.16
C GLU A 736 63.88 -7.69 -2.47
N ASN A 737 63.68 -8.57 -3.46
CA ASN A 737 64.74 -9.25 -4.14
C ASN A 737 65.20 -8.36 -5.32
N THR A 738 66.25 -7.60 -5.06
CA THR A 738 67.07 -6.95 -6.08
C THR A 738 67.79 -8.06 -6.87
N ASP A 739 67.36 -8.36 -8.08
CA ASP A 739 68.24 -8.96 -9.09
C ASP A 739 68.03 -8.27 -10.43
N THR A 740 69.08 -7.55 -10.81
CA THR A 740 69.27 -6.87 -12.07
C THR A 740 69.65 -7.87 -13.14
N THR A 741 68.84 -8.03 -14.20
CA THR A 741 69.37 -8.35 -15.53
C THR A 741 68.51 -7.72 -16.62
N ALA A 742 69.17 -6.82 -17.34
CA ALA A 742 68.69 -6.26 -18.59
C ALA A 742 68.64 -7.29 -19.70
N ALA A 743 67.56 -7.30 -20.48
CA ALA A 743 67.64 -7.74 -21.90
C ALA A 743 66.45 -7.12 -22.68
N ASN A 744 66.80 -6.42 -23.72
CA ASN A 744 66.00 -5.87 -24.81
C ASN A 744 64.99 -6.86 -25.42
N LEU A 745 63.77 -6.43 -25.65
CA LEU A 745 63.18 -6.32 -27.01
C LEU A 745 61.84 -5.58 -26.88
#